data_508970ab6eefb7d55b60f038a83b5493
#
_entry.id   508970ab6eefb7d55b60f038a83b5493
#
_cell.length_a   1.000
_cell.length_b   1.000
_cell.length_c   1.000
_cell.angle_alpha   90.00
_cell.angle_beta   90.00
_cell.angle_gamma   90.00
#
_symmetry.space_group_name_H-M   'P 1'
#
loop_
_entity.id
_entity.type
_entity.pdbx_description
1 polymer ?
#
loop_
_entity_poly.entity_id
_entity_poly.type
_entity_poly.pdbx_seq_one_letter_code
_entity_poly.pdbx_strand_id
1 'polypeptide(L)'
;MNALLLQTPIAYLKGVGPARADALKSELGIETYQDLLNLFPNRYIDKTAFYKVNQLERNNSDVQVIGKITHLKTVEQKKGKRLVATFVDETGSMELLWFRGQKWIRENLKLNTTYVIFGKTSWYNGVFSMPHPEMELLATYEKGLKVAMQPVYPSTEKLSNKGITNRVINKIMQSLFITCEGRFAESLSHSLLEDLKLMGKSEALFNIHFPKSQELLTKAQFRLKFEELFYVQLQLISKNILHKQKVKGFPFSQVGPLFTDFYNNHLPFELTNAQKRVVKEIRGDMGSNAQMNRLLQGDVGSGKTIVAVMAMLLAIDNGFQACLMAPTEILANQHYAGIAELLSPLGIKIAILTGSVKKSARTKIHAQLESGELHILIGTHALIEDKVKYKNLGLAIIDEQHRFGVAQRAKLWHKNTLPPHVLVMTATPIPRTLAMSLYGDLDVSVIDELPPGRKLIKTVHRFDGNRLKVFRFIRDEIALGRQVYVVYPLIQESEALDYKDLMDGYESIARDFPPPKFQISIVHGQMKPADKDIEMDRFVRGETQIMVATTVIEVGVNVPNASVMIIESAERFGLSQLHQLRGRVGRGAEQSYCILMTGHKLSAEAKTRLESMVRTSDGFELAEVDLKLRGPGDLMGTQQSGVLNLKIADIVKDNDILKTARFYAMQVLKEDAALQMDKNAPIKVTYEQLTKYKNIWNYIS
;
A
#
# COMPACT_ATOMS: atom_id res chain seq x y z
N MET A 1 27.10 -2.67 -26.02
CA MET A 1 26.26 -3.38 -26.98
C MET A 1 24.98 -2.62 -27.24
N ASN A 2 24.54 -2.52 -28.47
CA ASN A 2 23.55 -1.56 -28.93
C ASN A 2 22.19 -1.70 -28.27
N ALA A 3 21.70 -0.63 -27.70
CA ALA A 3 20.29 -0.50 -27.28
C ALA A 3 19.30 -0.86 -28.43
N LEU A 4 19.71 -0.68 -29.64
CA LEU A 4 19.00 -1.08 -30.87
C LEU A 4 18.78 -2.61 -30.97
N LEU A 5 19.72 -3.46 -30.55
CA LEU A 5 19.56 -4.91 -30.60
C LEU A 5 18.43 -5.39 -29.67
N LEU A 6 18.32 -4.80 -28.50
CA LEU A 6 17.26 -5.16 -27.52
C LEU A 6 15.85 -4.71 -27.96
N GLN A 7 15.75 -3.79 -28.90
CA GLN A 7 14.48 -3.36 -29.51
C GLN A 7 14.06 -4.25 -30.69
N THR A 8 14.85 -5.25 -31.04
CA THR A 8 14.51 -6.20 -32.11
C THR A 8 13.27 -6.99 -31.74
N PRO A 9 12.27 -7.13 -32.65
CA PRO A 9 11.09 -7.94 -32.39
C PRO A 9 11.45 -9.41 -32.15
N ILE A 10 10.77 -10.05 -31.18
CA ILE A 10 11.04 -11.43 -30.76
C ILE A 10 10.82 -12.46 -31.89
N ALA A 11 10.04 -12.12 -32.90
CA ALA A 11 9.79 -12.99 -34.04
C ALA A 11 11.10 -13.39 -34.80
N TYR A 12 12.15 -12.57 -34.72
CA TYR A 12 13.44 -12.83 -35.31
C TYR A 12 14.36 -13.73 -34.46
N LEU A 13 13.93 -14.02 -33.19
CA LEU A 13 14.72 -14.89 -32.34
C LEU A 13 14.55 -16.35 -32.71
N LYS A 14 15.69 -17.07 -32.79
CA LYS A 14 15.69 -18.51 -33.09
C LYS A 14 14.79 -19.28 -32.13
N GLY A 15 13.79 -19.97 -32.67
CA GLY A 15 12.84 -20.77 -31.92
C GLY A 15 11.53 -20.07 -31.57
N VAL A 16 11.35 -18.77 -31.90
CA VAL A 16 10.09 -18.05 -31.67
C VAL A 16 9.16 -18.12 -32.88
N GLY A 17 9.54 -17.58 -34.01
CA GLY A 17 8.68 -17.51 -35.19
C GLY A 17 7.37 -16.69 -35.00
N PRO A 18 6.66 -16.34 -36.09
CA PRO A 18 5.52 -15.41 -36.01
C PRO A 18 4.40 -15.88 -35.07
N ALA A 19 3.96 -17.14 -35.19
CA ALA A 19 2.84 -17.65 -34.39
C ALA A 19 3.10 -17.68 -32.88
N ARG A 20 4.36 -17.94 -32.46
CA ARG A 20 4.74 -17.85 -31.05
C ARG A 20 4.93 -16.42 -30.59
N ALA A 21 5.45 -15.54 -31.44
CA ALA A 21 5.58 -14.12 -31.16
C ALA A 21 4.21 -13.49 -30.89
N ASP A 22 3.21 -13.76 -31.74
CA ASP A 22 1.83 -13.27 -31.54
C ASP A 22 1.21 -13.81 -30.22
N ALA A 23 1.46 -15.05 -29.89
CA ALA A 23 0.99 -15.62 -28.63
C ALA A 23 1.64 -14.99 -27.40
N LEU A 24 2.96 -14.77 -27.42
CA LEU A 24 3.71 -14.10 -26.35
C LEU A 24 3.30 -12.64 -26.21
N LYS A 25 3.05 -11.94 -27.32
CA LYS A 25 2.54 -10.57 -27.32
C LYS A 25 1.15 -10.49 -26.70
N SER A 26 0.20 -11.34 -27.14
CA SER A 26 -1.20 -11.28 -26.68
C SER A 26 -1.39 -11.68 -25.23
N GLU A 27 -0.60 -12.65 -24.73
CA GLU A 27 -0.78 -13.22 -23.38
C GLU A 27 0.14 -12.61 -22.31
N LEU A 28 1.35 -12.17 -22.69
CA LEU A 28 2.35 -11.66 -21.75
C LEU A 28 2.88 -10.26 -22.12
N GLY A 29 2.40 -9.66 -23.21
CA GLY A 29 2.86 -8.33 -23.65
C GLY A 29 4.31 -8.29 -24.11
N ILE A 30 4.88 -9.42 -24.57
CA ILE A 30 6.29 -9.53 -24.99
C ILE A 30 6.38 -9.31 -26.48
N GLU A 31 7.00 -8.21 -26.89
CA GLU A 31 7.18 -7.83 -28.30
C GLU A 31 8.64 -7.81 -28.74
N THR A 32 9.55 -7.44 -27.85
CA THR A 32 10.98 -7.21 -28.14
C THR A 32 11.88 -8.13 -27.32
N TYR A 33 13.16 -8.18 -27.68
CA TYR A 33 14.19 -8.88 -26.89
C TYR A 33 14.28 -8.32 -25.48
N GLN A 34 14.10 -7.00 -25.32
CA GLN A 34 14.08 -6.35 -24.00
C GLN A 34 12.92 -6.84 -23.13
N ASP A 35 11.73 -7.00 -23.73
CA ASP A 35 10.58 -7.51 -22.98
C ASP A 35 10.80 -8.95 -22.55
N LEU A 36 11.36 -9.76 -23.43
CA LEU A 36 11.70 -11.16 -23.14
C LEU A 36 12.78 -11.26 -22.04
N LEU A 37 13.83 -10.42 -22.11
CA LEU A 37 14.87 -10.36 -21.09
C LEU A 37 14.34 -9.99 -19.71
N ASN A 38 13.28 -9.17 -19.66
CA ASN A 38 12.59 -8.72 -18.45
C ASN A 38 11.43 -9.65 -18.04
N LEU A 39 11.24 -10.79 -18.70
CA LEU A 39 10.32 -11.83 -18.25
C LEU A 39 10.98 -12.61 -17.12
N PHE A 40 10.87 -12.11 -15.90
CA PHE A 40 11.50 -12.76 -14.74
C PHE A 40 10.72 -14.00 -14.28
N PRO A 41 11.43 -15.05 -13.78
CA PRO A 41 10.79 -16.22 -13.22
C PRO A 41 9.98 -15.90 -11.95
N ASN A 42 8.82 -16.52 -11.82
CA ASN A 42 7.98 -16.40 -10.62
C ASN A 42 8.53 -17.19 -9.43
N ARG A 43 9.17 -18.31 -9.72
CA ARG A 43 9.78 -19.21 -8.74
C ARG A 43 10.91 -20.03 -9.37
N TYR A 44 11.68 -20.66 -8.49
CA TYR A 44 12.75 -21.55 -8.88
C TYR A 44 12.54 -22.92 -8.28
N ILE A 45 12.89 -23.95 -9.02
CA ILE A 45 12.85 -25.34 -8.59
C ILE A 45 14.28 -25.75 -8.35
N ASP A 46 14.59 -26.16 -7.13
CA ASP A 46 15.90 -26.71 -6.80
C ASP A 46 16.02 -28.11 -7.42
N LYS A 47 16.97 -28.26 -8.36
CA LYS A 47 17.33 -29.53 -8.99
C LYS A 47 18.73 -30.00 -8.59
N THR A 48 19.27 -29.47 -7.49
CA THR A 48 20.59 -29.91 -6.98
C THR A 48 20.48 -31.20 -6.17
N ALA A 49 19.35 -31.42 -5.53
CA ALA A 49 19.12 -32.58 -4.69
C ALA A 49 18.49 -33.74 -5.47
N PHE A 50 19.17 -34.89 -5.45
CA PHE A 50 18.61 -36.15 -5.91
C PHE A 50 18.14 -36.93 -4.71
N TYR A 51 16.90 -37.37 -4.76
CA TYR A 51 16.29 -38.22 -3.74
C TYR A 51 16.30 -39.66 -4.19
N LYS A 52 16.44 -40.59 -3.24
CA LYS A 52 16.16 -42.00 -3.47
C LYS A 52 14.67 -42.32 -3.16
N VAL A 53 14.13 -43.39 -3.74
CA VAL A 53 12.70 -43.70 -3.58
C VAL A 53 12.33 -43.89 -2.09
N ASN A 54 13.23 -44.45 -1.27
CA ASN A 54 13.02 -44.61 0.18
C ASN A 54 13.10 -43.30 0.98
N GLN A 55 13.59 -42.23 0.39
CA GLN A 55 13.71 -40.89 1.03
C GLN A 55 12.50 -39.99 0.71
N LEU A 56 11.57 -40.48 -0.12
CA LEU A 56 10.41 -39.68 -0.50
C LEU A 56 9.44 -39.53 0.66
N GLU A 57 9.00 -38.32 0.89
CA GLU A 57 8.03 -37.95 1.92
C GLU A 57 6.61 -37.85 1.35
N ARG A 58 5.58 -38.08 2.19
CA ARG A 58 4.15 -38.04 1.81
C ARG A 58 3.57 -36.60 1.79
N ASN A 59 4.38 -35.64 1.36
CA ASN A 59 4.07 -34.21 1.42
C ASN A 59 3.76 -33.57 0.05
N ASN A 60 3.59 -34.35 -1.02
CA ASN A 60 3.36 -33.87 -2.39
C ASN A 60 4.42 -32.88 -2.90
N SER A 61 5.69 -33.08 -2.53
CA SER A 61 6.80 -32.20 -2.94
C SER A 61 7.27 -32.49 -4.37
N ASP A 62 7.87 -31.49 -4.99
CA ASP A 62 8.60 -31.64 -6.26
C ASP A 62 9.96 -32.31 -5.95
N VAL A 63 10.23 -33.45 -6.54
CA VAL A 63 11.47 -34.24 -6.30
C VAL A 63 12.13 -34.66 -7.59
N GLN A 64 13.47 -34.84 -7.53
CA GLN A 64 14.27 -35.41 -8.61
C GLN A 64 14.84 -36.76 -8.19
N VAL A 65 14.62 -37.79 -9.03
CA VAL A 65 15.06 -39.17 -8.76
C VAL A 65 15.80 -39.70 -9.96
N ILE A 66 16.86 -40.47 -9.71
CA ILE A 66 17.59 -41.23 -10.75
C ILE A 66 17.21 -42.72 -10.62
N GLY A 67 16.82 -43.33 -11.72
CA GLY A 67 16.48 -44.75 -11.75
C GLY A 67 16.20 -45.23 -13.16
N LYS A 68 15.74 -46.47 -13.26
CA LYS A 68 15.42 -47.15 -14.51
C LYS A 68 13.95 -47.49 -14.62
N ILE A 69 13.42 -47.46 -15.84
CA ILE A 69 12.07 -47.94 -16.11
C ILE A 69 12.15 -49.40 -16.49
N THR A 70 11.52 -50.28 -15.69
CA THR A 70 11.56 -51.72 -15.88
C THR A 70 10.34 -52.28 -16.60
N HIS A 71 9.17 -51.72 -16.34
CA HIS A 71 7.90 -52.22 -16.91
C HIS A 71 7.03 -51.05 -17.37
N LEU A 72 6.23 -51.30 -18.43
CA LEU A 72 5.26 -50.37 -18.97
C LEU A 72 3.95 -51.08 -19.23
N LYS A 73 2.86 -50.62 -18.58
CA LYS A 73 1.52 -51.21 -18.74
C LYS A 73 0.46 -50.11 -18.98
N THR A 74 -0.57 -50.47 -19.75
CA THR A 74 -1.76 -49.62 -19.85
C THR A 74 -2.82 -50.15 -18.90
N VAL A 75 -3.38 -49.27 -18.06
CA VAL A 75 -4.43 -49.61 -17.11
C VAL A 75 -5.72 -48.94 -17.55
N GLU A 76 -6.76 -49.71 -17.74
CA GLU A 76 -8.09 -49.21 -18.07
C GLU A 76 -8.81 -48.77 -16.78
N GLN A 77 -9.49 -47.64 -16.85
CA GLN A 77 -10.29 -47.09 -15.75
C GLN A 77 -11.70 -46.76 -16.26
N LYS A 78 -12.68 -46.60 -15.33
CA LYS A 78 -14.08 -46.25 -15.67
C LYS A 78 -14.22 -44.96 -16.54
N LYS A 79 -13.23 -44.08 -16.56
CA LYS A 79 -13.24 -42.84 -17.34
C LYS A 79 -12.01 -42.68 -18.25
N GLY A 80 -11.47 -43.75 -18.83
CA GLY A 80 -10.36 -43.67 -19.79
C GLY A 80 -9.18 -44.60 -19.51
N LYS A 81 -8.11 -44.51 -20.31
CA LYS A 81 -6.90 -45.33 -20.18
C LYS A 81 -5.77 -44.49 -19.61
N ARG A 82 -4.94 -45.03 -18.74
CA ARG A 82 -3.69 -44.42 -18.30
C ARG A 82 -2.50 -45.33 -18.59
N LEU A 83 -1.39 -44.71 -18.97
CA LEU A 83 -0.11 -45.38 -19.09
C LEU A 83 0.59 -45.37 -17.75
N VAL A 84 1.10 -46.48 -17.29
CA VAL A 84 1.81 -46.63 -16.03
C VAL A 84 3.16 -47.28 -16.30
N ALA A 85 4.24 -46.67 -15.84
CA ALA A 85 5.58 -47.25 -15.86
C ALA A 85 6.05 -47.50 -14.43
N THR A 86 6.71 -48.64 -14.23
CA THR A 86 7.41 -48.95 -12.98
C THR A 86 8.82 -48.37 -13.08
N PHE A 87 9.12 -47.45 -12.19
CA PHE A 87 10.44 -46.79 -12.08
C PHE A 87 11.12 -47.33 -10.82
N VAL A 88 12.37 -47.74 -10.94
CA VAL A 88 13.13 -48.44 -9.89
C VAL A 88 14.48 -47.79 -9.71
N ASP A 89 14.85 -47.53 -8.46
CA ASP A 89 16.22 -47.20 -8.05
C ASP A 89 16.80 -48.34 -7.17
N GLU A 90 17.96 -48.10 -6.55
CA GLU A 90 18.60 -49.05 -5.65
C GLU A 90 17.79 -49.32 -4.35
N THR A 91 16.85 -48.49 -4.01
CA THR A 91 16.19 -48.43 -2.68
C THR A 91 14.72 -48.79 -2.72
N GLY A 92 14.10 -48.74 -3.91
CA GLY A 92 12.68 -49.03 -4.04
C GLY A 92 12.12 -48.82 -5.43
N SER A 93 10.79 -48.82 -5.51
CA SER A 93 10.07 -48.60 -6.76
C SER A 93 8.93 -47.59 -6.58
N MET A 94 8.62 -46.88 -7.67
CA MET A 94 7.50 -45.93 -7.74
C MET A 94 6.81 -46.05 -9.12
N GLU A 95 5.59 -45.51 -9.24
CA GLU A 95 4.85 -45.51 -10.48
C GLU A 95 4.93 -44.15 -11.19
N LEU A 96 5.20 -44.13 -12.49
CA LEU A 96 5.07 -42.94 -13.34
C LEU A 96 3.76 -43.04 -14.11
N LEU A 97 2.97 -41.95 -14.12
CA LEU A 97 1.60 -41.98 -14.63
C LEU A 97 1.41 -40.98 -15.76
N TRP A 98 0.80 -41.39 -16.87
CA TRP A 98 0.42 -40.47 -17.97
C TRP A 98 -1.04 -40.70 -18.36
N PHE A 99 -1.80 -39.60 -18.29
CA PHE A 99 -3.22 -39.60 -18.70
C PHE A 99 -3.41 -39.08 -20.13
N ARG A 100 -2.40 -38.37 -20.68
CA ARG A 100 -2.39 -37.81 -22.05
C ARG A 100 -1.07 -38.15 -22.74
N GLY A 101 -1.06 -38.16 -24.09
CA GLY A 101 0.16 -38.38 -24.89
C GLY A 101 0.73 -39.81 -24.83
N GLN A 102 -0.04 -40.78 -24.42
CA GLN A 102 0.42 -42.17 -24.15
C GLN A 102 1.11 -42.85 -25.34
N LYS A 103 0.62 -42.60 -26.58
CA LYS A 103 1.19 -43.18 -27.81
C LYS A 103 2.65 -42.68 -28.02
N TRP A 104 2.83 -41.36 -27.96
CA TRP A 104 4.14 -40.75 -28.12
C TRP A 104 5.12 -41.19 -27.01
N ILE A 105 4.67 -41.27 -25.77
CA ILE A 105 5.51 -41.71 -24.63
C ILE A 105 5.95 -43.16 -24.82
N ARG A 106 5.04 -44.05 -25.22
CA ARG A 106 5.36 -45.44 -25.47
C ARG A 106 6.39 -45.63 -26.59
N GLU A 107 6.31 -44.86 -27.64
CA GLU A 107 7.24 -44.91 -28.81
C GLU A 107 8.63 -44.37 -28.47
N ASN A 108 8.75 -43.41 -27.54
CA ASN A 108 10.02 -42.75 -27.25
C ASN A 108 10.69 -43.21 -25.94
N LEU A 109 10.00 -44.01 -25.11
CA LEU A 109 10.50 -44.44 -23.83
C LEU A 109 11.33 -45.76 -24.00
N LYS A 110 12.58 -45.71 -23.50
CA LYS A 110 13.50 -46.87 -23.55
C LYS A 110 13.50 -47.59 -22.22
N LEU A 111 13.15 -48.88 -22.24
CA LEU A 111 13.20 -49.72 -21.04
C LEU A 111 14.66 -50.05 -20.65
N ASN A 112 14.87 -50.30 -19.37
CA ASN A 112 16.18 -50.63 -18.76
C ASN A 112 17.28 -49.57 -18.95
N THR A 113 16.89 -48.34 -19.33
CA THR A 113 17.82 -47.20 -19.47
C THR A 113 17.65 -46.30 -18.29
N THR A 114 18.75 -45.64 -17.81
CA THR A 114 18.72 -44.77 -16.68
C THR A 114 18.19 -43.38 -17.07
N TYR A 115 17.16 -42.93 -16.37
CA TYR A 115 16.54 -41.63 -16.51
C TYR A 115 16.73 -40.79 -15.24
N VAL A 116 16.81 -39.52 -15.41
CA VAL A 116 16.51 -38.51 -14.40
C VAL A 116 15.06 -38.12 -14.57
N ILE A 117 14.25 -38.33 -13.54
CA ILE A 117 12.85 -37.93 -13.51
C ILE A 117 12.65 -36.78 -12.52
N PHE A 118 11.75 -35.87 -12.85
CA PHE A 118 11.39 -34.76 -11.98
C PHE A 118 9.87 -34.53 -12.01
N GLY A 119 9.28 -34.31 -10.83
CA GLY A 119 7.84 -34.02 -10.72
C GLY A 119 7.34 -34.11 -9.28
N LYS A 120 6.05 -33.80 -9.13
CA LYS A 120 5.36 -33.96 -7.84
C LYS A 120 5.07 -35.41 -7.56
N THR A 121 5.41 -35.82 -6.34
CA THR A 121 5.05 -37.13 -5.85
C THR A 121 3.64 -37.09 -5.23
N SER A 122 2.91 -38.21 -5.38
CA SER A 122 1.69 -38.48 -4.65
C SER A 122 1.76 -39.89 -4.06
N TRP A 123 1.19 -40.06 -2.86
CA TRP A 123 1.14 -41.36 -2.18
C TRP A 123 -0.29 -41.89 -2.25
N TYR A 124 -0.46 -43.07 -2.88
CA TYR A 124 -1.75 -43.72 -2.98
C TYR A 124 -1.60 -45.25 -2.95
N ASN A 125 -2.43 -45.93 -2.15
CA ASN A 125 -2.44 -47.41 -2.00
C ASN A 125 -1.06 -48.02 -1.72
N GLY A 126 -0.24 -47.38 -0.86
CA GLY A 126 1.04 -47.97 -0.48
C GLY A 126 2.20 -47.72 -1.46
N VAL A 127 1.98 -46.98 -2.55
CA VAL A 127 2.98 -46.74 -3.59
C VAL A 127 3.10 -45.23 -3.87
N PHE A 128 4.34 -44.77 -4.04
CA PHE A 128 4.57 -43.43 -4.57
C PHE A 128 4.29 -43.41 -6.07
N SER A 129 3.65 -42.34 -6.53
CA SER A 129 3.43 -42.11 -7.95
C SER A 129 3.81 -40.69 -8.35
N MET A 130 4.22 -40.50 -9.60
CA MET A 130 4.57 -39.23 -10.17
C MET A 130 3.78 -39.04 -11.48
N PRO A 131 2.73 -38.19 -11.46
CA PRO A 131 1.94 -37.89 -12.65
C PRO A 131 2.71 -36.99 -13.62
N HIS A 132 2.72 -37.35 -14.90
CA HIS A 132 3.36 -36.57 -15.99
C HIS A 132 4.77 -36.10 -15.67
N PRO A 133 5.73 -36.94 -15.25
CA PRO A 133 7.07 -36.52 -14.91
C PRO A 133 7.79 -35.90 -16.10
N GLU A 134 8.63 -34.89 -15.81
CA GLU A 134 9.69 -34.52 -16.73
C GLU A 134 10.73 -35.64 -16.72
N MET A 135 11.20 -36.04 -17.91
CA MET A 135 12.14 -37.15 -18.03
C MET A 135 13.26 -36.82 -19.00
N GLU A 136 14.46 -37.20 -18.62
CA GLU A 136 15.63 -37.06 -19.49
C GLU A 136 16.56 -38.24 -19.27
N LEU A 137 17.23 -38.72 -20.34
CA LEU A 137 18.25 -39.73 -20.23
C LEU A 137 19.43 -39.20 -19.41
N LEU A 138 19.95 -39.96 -18.47
CA LEU A 138 21.05 -39.53 -17.60
C LEU A 138 22.25 -39.04 -18.43
N ALA A 139 22.61 -39.72 -19.49
CA ALA A 139 23.71 -39.32 -20.42
C ALA A 139 23.47 -37.96 -21.10
N THR A 140 22.22 -37.58 -21.33
CA THR A 140 21.85 -36.28 -21.89
C THR A 140 21.85 -35.21 -20.81
N TYR A 141 21.35 -35.54 -19.64
CA TYR A 141 21.32 -34.67 -18.45
C TYR A 141 22.75 -34.25 -18.03
N GLU A 142 23.70 -35.20 -18.03
CA GLU A 142 25.12 -34.92 -17.69
C GLU A 142 25.83 -34.00 -18.67
N LYS A 143 25.41 -33.98 -19.93
CA LYS A 143 25.95 -33.11 -20.99
C LYS A 143 25.28 -31.74 -21.04
N GLY A 144 24.14 -31.59 -20.38
CA GLY A 144 23.38 -30.36 -20.34
C GLY A 144 24.01 -29.28 -19.45
N LEU A 145 23.58 -28.03 -19.60
CA LEU A 145 23.90 -26.97 -18.64
C LEU A 145 23.33 -27.35 -17.26
N LYS A 146 24.23 -27.57 -16.30
CA LYS A 146 23.82 -27.83 -14.91
C LYS A 146 23.27 -26.54 -14.30
N VAL A 147 21.98 -26.33 -14.45
CA VAL A 147 21.27 -25.22 -13.78
C VAL A 147 20.82 -25.74 -12.40
N ALA A 148 21.47 -25.27 -11.36
CA ALA A 148 21.17 -25.68 -9.99
C ALA A 148 19.71 -25.38 -9.59
N MET A 149 19.19 -24.25 -10.08
CA MET A 149 17.85 -23.79 -9.80
C MET A 149 17.12 -23.55 -11.14
N GLN A 150 16.14 -24.41 -11.46
CA GLN A 150 15.39 -24.25 -12.71
C GLN A 150 14.36 -23.13 -12.60
N PRO A 151 14.42 -22.08 -13.45
CA PRO A 151 13.44 -21.01 -13.44
C PRO A 151 12.08 -21.49 -13.94
N VAL A 152 11.01 -21.03 -13.30
CA VAL A 152 9.62 -21.23 -13.73
C VAL A 152 9.04 -19.86 -14.09
N TYR A 153 8.77 -19.68 -15.37
CA TYR A 153 8.24 -18.43 -15.91
C TYR A 153 6.72 -18.35 -15.82
N PRO A 154 6.16 -17.13 -15.80
CA PRO A 154 4.72 -16.92 -15.96
C PRO A 154 4.20 -17.62 -17.21
N SER A 155 3.04 -18.26 -17.13
CA SER A 155 2.41 -18.94 -18.26
C SER A 155 0.89 -18.92 -18.11
N THR A 156 0.18 -19.01 -19.24
CA THR A 156 -1.27 -19.11 -19.30
C THR A 156 -1.68 -20.45 -19.93
N GLU A 157 -2.92 -20.87 -19.72
CA GLU A 157 -3.44 -22.08 -20.39
C GLU A 157 -3.37 -21.96 -21.92
N LYS A 158 -3.60 -20.79 -22.47
CA LYS A 158 -3.53 -20.56 -23.92
C LYS A 158 -2.12 -20.72 -24.47
N LEU A 159 -1.09 -20.25 -23.73
CA LEU A 159 0.31 -20.50 -24.12
C LEU A 159 0.64 -21.98 -24.06
N SER A 160 0.23 -22.67 -23.01
CA SER A 160 0.44 -24.11 -22.85
C SER A 160 -0.21 -24.91 -23.97
N ASN A 161 -1.44 -24.56 -24.36
CA ASN A 161 -2.17 -25.20 -25.46
C ASN A 161 -1.52 -24.97 -26.83
N LYS A 162 -0.79 -23.84 -27.03
CA LYS A 162 0.00 -23.56 -28.22
C LYS A 162 1.41 -24.16 -28.15
N GLY A 163 1.70 -25.02 -27.15
CA GLY A 163 2.99 -25.68 -26.98
C GLY A 163 4.10 -24.76 -26.44
N ILE A 164 3.76 -23.59 -25.92
CA ILE A 164 4.72 -22.67 -25.26
C ILE A 164 4.77 -23.01 -23.78
N THR A 165 5.50 -24.09 -23.48
CA THR A 165 5.72 -24.60 -22.10
C THR A 165 6.92 -23.90 -21.47
N ASN A 166 7.08 -24.06 -20.14
CA ASN A 166 8.26 -23.55 -19.41
C ASN A 166 9.58 -23.98 -20.05
N ARG A 167 9.68 -25.22 -20.55
CA ARG A 167 10.84 -25.76 -21.25
C ARG A 167 11.13 -24.98 -22.56
N VAL A 168 10.07 -24.61 -23.29
CA VAL A 168 10.21 -23.81 -24.52
C VAL A 168 10.68 -22.39 -24.20
N ILE A 169 10.11 -21.76 -23.17
CA ILE A 169 10.52 -20.41 -22.73
C ILE A 169 12.00 -20.43 -22.31
N ASN A 170 12.44 -21.43 -21.55
CA ASN A 170 13.84 -21.58 -21.17
C ASN A 170 14.78 -21.68 -22.39
N LYS A 171 14.39 -22.44 -23.43
CA LYS A 171 15.18 -22.53 -24.67
C LYS A 171 15.21 -21.23 -25.46
N ILE A 172 14.10 -20.51 -25.52
CA ILE A 172 14.01 -19.18 -26.12
C ILE A 172 14.92 -18.21 -25.39
N MET A 173 14.92 -18.24 -24.04
CA MET A 173 15.81 -17.41 -23.22
C MET A 173 17.29 -17.74 -23.45
N GLN A 174 17.66 -19.02 -23.56
CA GLN A 174 19.02 -19.42 -23.92
C GLN A 174 19.41 -18.85 -25.29
N SER A 175 18.51 -18.94 -26.31
CA SER A 175 18.76 -18.38 -27.63
C SER A 175 18.96 -16.86 -27.56
N LEU A 176 18.21 -16.15 -26.73
CA LEU A 176 18.38 -14.71 -26.53
C LEU A 176 19.76 -14.37 -25.96
N PHE A 177 20.19 -15.10 -24.92
CA PHE A 177 21.52 -14.87 -24.33
C PHE A 177 22.67 -15.16 -25.30
N ILE A 178 22.54 -16.17 -26.14
CA ILE A 178 23.52 -16.48 -27.22
C ILE A 178 23.53 -15.33 -28.24
N THR A 179 22.35 -14.86 -28.70
CA THR A 179 22.23 -13.78 -29.67
C THR A 179 22.78 -12.46 -29.15
N CYS A 180 22.64 -12.18 -27.86
CA CYS A 180 23.16 -10.99 -27.18
C CYS A 180 24.59 -11.20 -26.62
N GLU A 181 25.24 -12.32 -26.88
CA GLU A 181 26.58 -12.68 -26.33
C GLU A 181 26.65 -12.59 -24.79
N GLY A 182 25.52 -12.62 -24.10
CA GLY A 182 25.43 -12.46 -22.65
C GLY A 182 25.93 -11.11 -22.12
N ARG A 183 26.09 -10.11 -23.00
CA ARG A 183 26.61 -8.78 -22.65
C ARG A 183 25.52 -7.73 -22.68
N PHE A 184 25.25 -7.11 -21.53
CA PHE A 184 24.25 -6.05 -21.38
C PHE A 184 24.92 -4.80 -20.82
N ALA A 185 24.55 -3.64 -21.35
CA ALA A 185 25.09 -2.37 -20.87
C ALA A 185 24.76 -2.14 -19.40
N GLU A 186 25.76 -1.68 -18.64
CA GLU A 186 25.55 -1.33 -17.25
C GLU A 186 24.64 -0.11 -17.13
N SER A 187 23.76 -0.12 -16.14
CA SER A 187 22.75 0.90 -15.89
C SER A 187 23.04 1.74 -14.66
N LEU A 188 23.95 1.32 -13.79
CA LEU A 188 24.33 2.05 -12.57
C LEU A 188 25.75 2.58 -12.69
N SER A 189 26.06 3.62 -11.91
CA SER A 189 27.43 4.13 -11.82
C SER A 189 28.35 3.15 -11.11
N HIS A 190 29.64 3.21 -11.41
CA HIS A 190 30.67 2.34 -10.78
C HIS A 190 30.69 2.54 -9.25
N SER A 191 30.57 3.77 -8.78
CA SER A 191 30.49 4.08 -7.37
C SER A 191 29.34 3.37 -6.66
N LEU A 192 28.13 3.35 -7.27
CA LEU A 192 26.98 2.61 -6.72
C LEU A 192 27.22 1.11 -6.64
N LEU A 193 27.88 0.54 -7.65
CA LEU A 193 28.20 -0.89 -7.66
C LEU A 193 29.18 -1.25 -6.56
N GLU A 194 30.19 -0.42 -6.31
CA GLU A 194 31.21 -0.63 -5.27
C GLU A 194 30.62 -0.45 -3.87
N ASP A 195 29.94 0.67 -3.62
CA ASP A 195 29.38 1.02 -2.31
C ASP A 195 28.40 -0.06 -1.79
N LEU A 196 27.57 -0.57 -2.68
CA LEU A 196 26.56 -1.58 -2.36
C LEU A 196 27.03 -3.01 -2.64
N LYS A 197 28.25 -3.21 -3.12
CA LYS A 197 28.81 -4.52 -3.52
C LYS A 197 27.86 -5.28 -4.46
N LEU A 198 27.31 -4.55 -5.43
CA LEU A 198 26.37 -5.12 -6.41
C LEU A 198 27.13 -5.85 -7.51
N MET A 199 26.56 -6.97 -7.97
CA MET A 199 27.08 -7.62 -9.18
C MET A 199 26.72 -6.80 -10.44
N GLY A 200 27.53 -6.94 -11.50
CA GLY A 200 27.28 -6.28 -12.78
C GLY A 200 25.98 -6.75 -13.43
N LYS A 201 25.41 -5.91 -14.28
CA LYS A 201 24.10 -6.16 -14.92
C LYS A 201 24.05 -7.45 -15.73
N SER A 202 25.08 -7.73 -16.53
CA SER A 202 25.15 -8.95 -17.33
C SER A 202 25.16 -10.22 -16.46
N GLU A 203 25.90 -10.19 -15.38
CA GLU A 203 25.98 -11.30 -14.41
C GLU A 203 24.65 -11.47 -13.67
N ALA A 204 24.00 -10.38 -13.27
CA ALA A 204 22.69 -10.41 -12.61
C ALA A 204 21.61 -10.99 -13.52
N LEU A 205 21.54 -10.54 -14.78
CA LEU A 205 20.61 -11.07 -15.76
C LEU A 205 20.88 -12.53 -16.09
N PHE A 206 22.16 -12.94 -16.11
CA PHE A 206 22.48 -14.35 -16.30
C PHE A 206 21.99 -15.19 -15.12
N ASN A 207 22.32 -14.79 -13.88
CA ASN A 207 21.97 -15.56 -12.70
C ASN A 207 20.48 -15.51 -12.30
N ILE A 208 19.70 -14.57 -12.81
CA ILE A 208 18.24 -14.59 -12.63
C ILE A 208 17.58 -15.64 -13.56
N HIS A 209 18.12 -15.86 -14.77
CA HIS A 209 17.58 -16.79 -15.74
C HIS A 209 18.25 -18.18 -15.69
N PHE A 210 19.53 -18.23 -15.31
CA PHE A 210 20.35 -19.45 -15.25
C PHE A 210 21.19 -19.50 -13.97
N PRO A 211 20.56 -19.57 -12.79
CA PRO A 211 21.28 -19.49 -11.52
C PRO A 211 22.20 -20.69 -11.32
N LYS A 212 23.46 -20.39 -11.01
CA LYS A 212 24.46 -21.41 -10.69
C LYS A 212 24.43 -21.85 -9.23
N SER A 213 23.96 -21.00 -8.34
CA SER A 213 23.75 -21.27 -6.92
C SER A 213 22.65 -20.39 -6.35
N GLN A 214 22.12 -20.77 -5.17
CA GLN A 214 21.14 -19.99 -4.43
C GLN A 214 21.72 -18.61 -4.00
N GLU A 215 22.99 -18.56 -3.64
CA GLU A 215 23.66 -17.31 -3.27
C GLU A 215 23.70 -16.32 -4.43
N LEU A 216 24.16 -16.78 -5.62
CA LEU A 216 24.22 -15.94 -6.80
C LEU A 216 22.82 -15.49 -7.26
N LEU A 217 21.82 -16.35 -7.13
CA LEU A 217 20.42 -15.97 -7.39
C LEU A 217 19.97 -14.85 -6.46
N THR A 218 20.23 -14.96 -5.17
CA THR A 218 19.85 -13.92 -4.19
C THR A 218 20.55 -12.59 -4.50
N LYS A 219 21.84 -12.61 -4.84
CA LYS A 219 22.58 -11.40 -5.25
C LYS A 219 22.02 -10.80 -6.54
N ALA A 220 21.66 -11.64 -7.52
CA ALA A 220 21.05 -11.19 -8.76
C ALA A 220 19.67 -10.56 -8.54
N GLN A 221 18.83 -11.18 -7.70
CA GLN A 221 17.53 -10.63 -7.32
C GLN A 221 17.69 -9.27 -6.63
N PHE A 222 18.58 -9.18 -5.65
CA PHE A 222 18.84 -7.91 -4.95
C PHE A 222 19.27 -6.81 -5.95
N ARG A 223 20.22 -7.11 -6.84
CA ARG A 223 20.72 -6.17 -7.86
C ARG A 223 19.60 -5.65 -8.77
N LEU A 224 18.77 -6.55 -9.31
CA LEU A 224 17.72 -6.17 -10.26
C LEU A 224 16.55 -5.44 -9.54
N LYS A 225 16.19 -5.85 -8.34
CA LYS A 225 15.19 -5.15 -7.50
C LYS A 225 15.66 -3.75 -7.13
N PHE A 226 16.94 -3.63 -6.73
CA PHE A 226 17.53 -2.32 -6.42
C PHE A 226 17.49 -1.41 -7.65
N GLU A 227 17.90 -1.89 -8.82
CA GLU A 227 17.87 -1.13 -10.06
C GLU A 227 16.48 -0.61 -10.38
N GLU A 228 15.48 -1.49 -10.35
CA GLU A 228 14.10 -1.12 -10.66
C GLU A 228 13.57 -0.04 -9.70
N LEU A 229 13.77 -0.24 -8.39
CA LEU A 229 13.35 0.71 -7.37
C LEU A 229 14.15 2.02 -7.41
N PHE A 230 15.44 1.95 -7.75
CA PHE A 230 16.30 3.14 -7.88
C PHE A 230 15.79 4.06 -9.00
N TYR A 231 15.47 3.51 -10.17
CA TYR A 231 14.95 4.32 -11.28
C TYR A 231 13.57 4.88 -11.00
N VAL A 232 12.72 4.14 -10.31
CA VAL A 232 11.43 4.67 -9.83
C VAL A 232 11.65 5.87 -8.91
N GLN A 233 12.53 5.76 -7.91
CA GLN A 233 12.83 6.86 -7.01
C GLN A 233 13.51 8.03 -7.71
N LEU A 234 14.44 7.76 -8.61
CA LEU A 234 15.11 8.77 -9.41
C LEU A 234 14.12 9.62 -10.21
N GLN A 235 13.14 8.98 -10.86
CA GLN A 235 12.09 9.67 -11.61
C GLN A 235 11.20 10.51 -10.72
N LEU A 236 10.75 9.98 -9.59
CA LEU A 236 9.88 10.68 -8.64
C LEU A 236 10.58 11.92 -8.07
N ILE A 237 11.83 11.76 -7.63
CA ILE A 237 12.61 12.86 -7.04
C ILE A 237 12.95 13.92 -8.09
N SER A 238 13.36 13.50 -9.30
CA SER A 238 13.62 14.45 -10.41
C SER A 238 12.38 15.24 -10.78
N LYS A 239 11.20 14.61 -10.83
CA LYS A 239 9.94 15.28 -11.10
C LYS A 239 9.61 16.30 -10.01
N ASN A 240 9.82 15.97 -8.74
CA ASN A 240 9.63 16.90 -7.61
C ASN A 240 10.58 18.10 -7.69
N ILE A 241 11.87 17.86 -7.98
CA ILE A 241 12.87 18.93 -8.16
C ILE A 241 12.44 19.88 -9.30
N LEU A 242 12.07 19.32 -10.45
CA LEU A 242 11.61 20.10 -11.60
C LEU A 242 10.32 20.86 -11.30
N HIS A 243 9.38 20.27 -10.54
CA HIS A 243 8.17 20.95 -10.10
C HIS A 243 8.52 22.17 -9.23
N LYS A 244 9.37 21.99 -8.22
CA LYS A 244 9.84 23.08 -7.34
C LYS A 244 10.57 24.20 -8.10
N GLN A 245 11.26 23.88 -9.18
CA GLN A 245 11.93 24.87 -10.03
C GLN A 245 10.93 25.67 -10.90
N LYS A 246 9.89 24.98 -11.41
CA LYS A 246 8.90 25.57 -12.34
C LYS A 246 7.78 26.31 -11.62
N VAL A 247 7.28 25.74 -10.52
CA VAL A 247 6.13 26.31 -9.80
C VAL A 247 6.64 27.17 -8.67
N LYS A 248 6.57 28.49 -8.89
CA LYS A 248 6.91 29.49 -7.88
C LYS A 248 5.83 29.53 -6.80
N GLY A 249 6.22 29.80 -5.57
CA GLY A 249 5.34 30.06 -4.44
C GLY A 249 5.63 31.42 -3.81
N PHE A 250 4.75 31.86 -2.93
CA PHE A 250 4.98 33.06 -2.14
C PHE A 250 5.97 32.75 -1.00
N PRO A 251 7.14 33.41 -0.92
CA PRO A 251 8.06 33.16 0.18
C PRO A 251 7.55 33.80 1.49
N PHE A 252 7.30 32.98 2.51
CA PHE A 252 6.99 33.43 3.86
C PHE A 252 8.30 33.59 4.64
N SER A 253 8.95 34.71 4.47
CA SER A 253 10.31 34.96 5.00
C SER A 253 10.32 35.31 6.50
N GLN A 254 9.20 35.79 7.04
CA GLN A 254 9.12 36.26 8.40
C GLN A 254 8.44 35.29 9.34
N VAL A 255 9.00 35.16 10.55
CA VAL A 255 8.28 34.60 11.71
C VAL A 255 7.85 35.80 12.54
N GLY A 256 6.58 36.16 12.42
CA GLY A 256 6.06 37.37 12.99
C GLY A 256 5.53 37.23 14.41
N PRO A 257 4.89 38.30 14.93
CA PRO A 257 4.44 38.37 16.30
C PRO A 257 3.30 37.38 16.62
N LEU A 258 2.40 37.10 15.67
CA LEU A 258 1.28 36.19 15.91
C LEU A 258 1.74 34.75 16.16
N PHE A 259 2.70 34.29 15.34
CA PHE A 259 3.30 32.96 15.52
C PHE A 259 4.07 32.89 16.85
N THR A 260 4.87 33.91 17.15
CA THR A 260 5.74 33.92 18.33
C THR A 260 4.91 34.03 19.62
N ASP A 261 3.90 34.87 19.64
CA ASP A 261 3.00 35.02 20.78
C ASP A 261 2.20 33.76 21.04
N PHE A 262 1.64 33.16 20.00
CA PHE A 262 0.95 31.87 20.11
C PHE A 262 1.86 30.79 20.67
N TYR A 263 3.07 30.65 20.13
CA TYR A 263 4.03 29.63 20.56
C TYR A 263 4.44 29.78 22.02
N ASN A 264 4.68 31.01 22.48
CA ASN A 264 5.20 31.23 23.81
C ASN A 264 4.12 31.31 24.90
N ASN A 265 2.91 31.82 24.56
CA ASN A 265 1.92 32.23 25.56
C ASN A 265 0.57 31.50 25.45
N HIS A 266 0.22 30.93 24.27
CA HIS A 266 -1.12 30.44 24.02
C HIS A 266 -1.18 28.96 23.61
N LEU A 267 -0.02 28.26 23.54
CA LEU A 267 -0.04 26.80 23.33
C LEU A 267 -0.64 26.09 24.54
N PRO A 268 -1.66 25.24 24.38
CA PRO A 268 -2.30 24.55 25.52
C PRO A 268 -1.42 23.42 26.11
N PHE A 269 -0.31 23.07 25.43
CA PHE A 269 0.66 22.01 25.84
C PHE A 269 1.99 22.22 25.12
N GLU A 270 3.05 21.65 25.67
CA GLU A 270 4.35 21.63 24.98
C GLU A 270 4.32 20.75 23.74
N LEU A 271 4.90 21.25 22.65
CA LEU A 271 5.05 20.48 21.42
C LEU A 271 6.04 19.33 21.60
N THR A 272 5.71 18.18 21.05
CA THR A 272 6.65 17.04 20.93
C THR A 272 7.80 17.38 20.00
N ASN A 273 8.91 16.61 20.08
CA ASN A 273 10.05 16.79 19.19
C ASN A 273 9.66 16.58 17.73
N ALA A 274 8.78 15.61 17.46
CA ALA A 274 8.24 15.36 16.12
C ALA A 274 7.45 16.56 15.59
N GLN A 275 6.59 17.17 16.40
CA GLN A 275 5.84 18.37 16.01
C GLN A 275 6.79 19.56 15.75
N LYS A 276 7.76 19.79 16.62
CA LYS A 276 8.78 20.85 16.42
C LYS A 276 9.58 20.63 15.13
N ARG A 277 9.97 19.41 14.84
CA ARG A 277 10.65 19.04 13.58
C ARG A 277 9.79 19.36 12.37
N VAL A 278 8.53 18.92 12.38
CA VAL A 278 7.59 19.13 11.27
C VAL A 278 7.30 20.62 11.03
N VAL A 279 7.11 21.39 12.08
CA VAL A 279 6.93 22.86 11.96
C VAL A 279 8.16 23.51 11.31
N LYS A 280 9.38 23.08 11.66
CA LYS A 280 10.62 23.55 11.01
C LYS A 280 10.68 23.18 9.52
N GLU A 281 10.26 21.97 9.17
CA GLU A 281 10.19 21.51 7.77
C GLU A 281 9.21 22.37 6.96
N ILE A 282 7.99 22.58 7.47
CA ILE A 282 6.95 23.41 6.84
C ILE A 282 7.45 24.85 6.68
N ARG A 283 8.04 25.42 7.74
CA ARG A 283 8.61 26.77 7.68
C ARG A 283 9.71 26.89 6.62
N GLY A 284 10.59 25.89 6.54
CA GLY A 284 11.65 25.86 5.54
C GLY A 284 11.10 25.86 4.10
N ASP A 285 10.07 25.06 3.85
CA ASP A 285 9.42 25.03 2.54
C ASP A 285 8.68 26.31 2.21
N MET A 286 7.87 26.83 3.14
CA MET A 286 7.11 28.07 2.95
C MET A 286 8.02 29.31 2.82
N GLY A 287 9.21 29.26 3.41
CA GLY A 287 10.23 30.31 3.27
C GLY A 287 10.99 30.29 1.95
N SER A 288 10.80 29.24 1.14
CA SER A 288 11.45 29.11 -0.17
C SER A 288 10.64 29.82 -1.27
N ASN A 289 11.28 30.08 -2.42
CA ASN A 289 10.59 30.64 -3.60
C ASN A 289 9.76 29.57 -4.37
N ALA A 290 9.68 28.34 -3.88
CA ALA A 290 8.91 27.28 -4.50
C ALA A 290 7.60 27.07 -3.74
N GLN A 291 6.56 26.63 -4.45
CA GLN A 291 5.31 26.22 -3.82
C GLN A 291 5.57 25.02 -2.89
N MET A 292 5.19 25.11 -1.62
CA MET A 292 5.13 23.94 -0.74
C MET A 292 3.96 23.05 -1.14
N ASN A 293 4.21 21.76 -1.35
CA ASN A 293 3.18 20.75 -1.51
C ASN A 293 3.56 19.58 -0.59
N ARG A 294 2.97 19.53 0.62
CA ARG A 294 3.45 18.64 1.70
C ARG A 294 2.32 17.81 2.30
N LEU A 295 2.59 16.52 2.49
CA LEU A 295 1.74 15.59 3.21
C LEU A 295 2.19 15.49 4.68
N LEU A 296 1.31 15.86 5.59
CA LEU A 296 1.47 15.70 7.03
C LEU A 296 0.73 14.44 7.49
N GLN A 297 1.50 13.43 7.85
CA GLN A 297 0.99 12.19 8.42
C GLN A 297 1.17 12.15 9.93
N GLY A 298 0.23 11.54 10.61
CA GLY A 298 0.32 11.30 12.04
C GLY A 298 -0.91 10.55 12.53
N ASP A 299 -0.76 9.80 13.56
CA ASP A 299 -1.86 9.04 14.16
C ASP A 299 -3.02 9.94 14.61
N VAL A 300 -4.19 9.36 14.88
CA VAL A 300 -5.32 10.08 15.45
C VAL A 300 -4.91 10.70 16.77
N GLY A 301 -5.06 12.04 16.88
CA GLY A 301 -4.66 12.78 18.09
C GLY A 301 -3.16 13.03 18.25
N SER A 302 -2.34 12.87 17.22
CA SER A 302 -0.91 13.25 17.21
C SER A 302 -0.68 14.78 17.20
N GLY A 303 -1.75 15.59 17.11
CA GLY A 303 -1.66 17.05 17.11
C GLY A 303 -1.42 17.68 15.74
N LYS A 304 -1.84 17.04 14.64
CA LYS A 304 -1.77 17.62 13.28
C LYS A 304 -2.42 18.99 13.19
N THR A 305 -3.55 19.18 13.87
CA THR A 305 -4.28 20.46 13.88
C THR A 305 -3.46 21.61 14.45
N ILE A 306 -2.67 21.37 15.52
CA ILE A 306 -1.82 22.43 16.08
C ILE A 306 -0.71 22.84 15.12
N VAL A 307 -0.13 21.88 14.38
CA VAL A 307 0.86 22.15 13.33
C VAL A 307 0.23 22.96 12.19
N ALA A 308 -1.01 22.62 11.80
CA ALA A 308 -1.78 23.36 10.81
C ALA A 308 -2.06 24.81 11.26
N VAL A 309 -2.45 25.03 12.53
CA VAL A 309 -2.67 26.35 13.11
C VAL A 309 -1.37 27.18 13.07
N MET A 310 -0.25 26.59 13.46
CA MET A 310 1.05 27.29 13.38
C MET A 310 1.43 27.66 11.94
N ALA A 311 1.14 26.81 10.96
CA ALA A 311 1.34 27.15 9.55
C ALA A 311 0.40 28.28 9.07
N MET A 312 -0.86 28.32 9.54
CA MET A 312 -1.77 29.44 9.26
C MET A 312 -1.25 30.76 9.85
N LEU A 313 -0.73 30.74 11.07
CA LEU A 313 -0.16 31.92 11.71
C LEU A 313 1.05 32.47 10.92
N LEU A 314 1.92 31.58 10.43
CA LEU A 314 3.00 31.99 9.51
C LEU A 314 2.47 32.67 8.26
N ALA A 315 1.38 32.16 7.66
CA ALA A 315 0.78 32.79 6.48
C ALA A 315 0.23 34.19 6.81
N ILE A 316 -0.46 34.36 7.94
CA ILE A 316 -1.06 35.62 8.35
C ILE A 316 0.03 36.64 8.70
N ASP A 317 1.08 36.22 9.40
CA ASP A 317 2.24 37.09 9.72
C ASP A 317 2.94 37.65 8.45
N ASN A 318 2.83 36.91 7.32
CA ASN A 318 3.36 37.36 6.02
C ASN A 318 2.30 38.07 5.14
N GLY A 319 1.14 38.43 5.68
CA GLY A 319 0.10 39.19 4.98
C GLY A 319 -0.79 38.35 4.06
N PHE A 320 -0.84 37.05 4.24
CA PHE A 320 -1.65 36.12 3.45
C PHE A 320 -2.84 35.57 4.24
N GLN A 321 -3.86 35.16 3.50
CA GLN A 321 -5.00 34.43 4.03
C GLN A 321 -4.72 32.93 3.98
N ALA A 322 -5.38 32.18 4.88
CA ALA A 322 -5.34 30.72 4.90
C ALA A 322 -6.75 30.11 4.76
N CYS A 323 -6.83 28.92 4.19
CA CYS A 323 -8.05 28.14 4.22
C CYS A 323 -7.80 26.71 4.72
N LEU A 324 -8.82 26.12 5.39
CA LEU A 324 -8.84 24.72 5.79
C LEU A 324 -10.06 24.05 5.22
N MET A 325 -9.83 23.03 4.39
CA MET A 325 -10.87 22.24 3.76
C MET A 325 -11.02 20.90 4.49
N ALA A 326 -12.24 20.61 4.96
CA ALA A 326 -12.61 19.36 5.61
C ALA A 326 -13.60 18.56 4.74
N PRO A 327 -13.62 17.23 4.80
CA PRO A 327 -14.47 16.41 3.94
C PRO A 327 -15.97 16.48 4.29
N THR A 328 -16.31 16.84 5.53
CA THR A 328 -17.70 16.90 6.01
C THR A 328 -17.97 18.19 6.78
N GLU A 329 -19.25 18.58 6.87
CA GLU A 329 -19.66 19.76 7.64
C GLU A 329 -19.37 19.61 9.14
N ILE A 330 -19.55 18.40 9.68
CA ILE A 330 -19.26 18.10 11.08
C ILE A 330 -17.80 18.37 11.40
N LEU A 331 -16.88 17.88 10.57
CA LEU A 331 -15.44 18.15 10.72
C LEU A 331 -15.11 19.63 10.55
N ALA A 332 -15.72 20.30 9.57
CA ALA A 332 -15.51 21.73 9.35
C ALA A 332 -15.95 22.53 10.59
N ASN A 333 -17.10 22.21 11.18
CA ASN A 333 -17.60 22.84 12.41
C ASN A 333 -16.66 22.58 13.60
N GLN A 334 -16.15 21.37 13.77
CA GLN A 334 -15.18 21.05 14.84
C GLN A 334 -13.86 21.81 14.66
N HIS A 335 -13.31 21.83 13.45
CA HIS A 335 -12.12 22.61 13.18
C HIS A 335 -12.37 24.10 13.46
N TYR A 336 -13.53 24.62 13.03
CA TYR A 336 -13.88 26.02 13.27
C TYR A 336 -13.95 26.33 14.77
N ALA A 337 -14.70 25.54 15.55
CA ALA A 337 -14.83 25.77 16.98
C ALA A 337 -13.49 25.67 17.71
N GLY A 338 -12.70 24.62 17.46
CA GLY A 338 -11.42 24.44 18.15
C GLY A 338 -10.35 25.47 17.73
N ILE A 339 -10.29 25.84 16.46
CA ILE A 339 -9.31 26.84 15.98
C ILE A 339 -9.72 28.24 16.42
N ALA A 340 -11.02 28.57 16.41
CA ALA A 340 -11.51 29.85 16.89
C ALA A 340 -11.24 30.05 18.39
N GLU A 341 -11.43 29.00 19.20
CA GLU A 341 -11.09 29.01 20.62
C GLU A 341 -9.58 29.23 20.82
N LEU A 342 -8.73 28.47 20.15
CA LEU A 342 -7.27 28.57 20.25
C LEU A 342 -6.73 29.95 19.84
N LEU A 343 -7.30 30.57 18.82
CA LEU A 343 -6.83 31.84 18.26
C LEU A 343 -7.60 33.07 18.76
N SER A 344 -8.59 32.87 19.64
CA SER A 344 -9.36 33.98 20.22
C SER A 344 -8.49 35.08 20.89
N PRO A 345 -7.38 34.74 21.62
CA PRO A 345 -6.54 35.77 22.24
C PRO A 345 -5.79 36.64 21.23
N LEU A 346 -5.59 36.16 20.01
CA LEU A 346 -4.81 36.85 18.98
C LEU A 346 -5.65 37.78 18.09
N GLY A 347 -6.97 37.87 18.30
CA GLY A 347 -7.84 38.74 17.49
C GLY A 347 -7.98 38.36 16.01
N ILE A 348 -7.66 37.11 15.65
CA ILE A 348 -7.71 36.60 14.28
C ILE A 348 -9.16 36.35 13.87
N LYS A 349 -9.58 36.90 12.72
CA LYS A 349 -10.94 36.71 12.19
C LYS A 349 -11.02 35.40 11.39
N ILE A 350 -11.93 34.53 11.85
CA ILE A 350 -12.16 33.19 11.29
C ILE A 350 -13.63 33.06 10.93
N ALA A 351 -13.94 32.46 9.80
CA ALA A 351 -15.32 32.13 9.39
C ALA A 351 -15.42 30.69 8.91
N ILE A 352 -16.65 30.18 8.89
CA ILE A 352 -16.98 28.87 8.35
C ILE A 352 -17.89 29.01 7.12
N LEU A 353 -17.61 28.23 6.05
CA LEU A 353 -18.40 28.18 4.85
C LEU A 353 -18.70 26.72 4.45
N THR A 354 -19.93 26.31 4.69
CA THR A 354 -20.46 24.97 4.37
C THR A 354 -21.71 25.05 3.52
N GLY A 355 -22.28 23.91 3.12
CA GLY A 355 -23.51 23.85 2.36
C GLY A 355 -24.70 24.50 3.09
N SER A 356 -24.78 24.35 4.41
CA SER A 356 -25.89 24.80 5.28
C SER A 356 -25.86 26.31 5.59
N VAL A 357 -24.76 27.04 5.30
CA VAL A 357 -24.65 28.47 5.62
C VAL A 357 -25.65 29.30 4.80
N LYS A 358 -26.48 30.11 5.48
CA LYS A 358 -27.51 30.98 4.89
C LYS A 358 -26.91 31.97 3.88
N LYS A 359 -27.65 32.28 2.82
CA LYS A 359 -27.20 33.17 1.72
C LYS A 359 -26.72 34.56 2.20
N SER A 360 -27.40 35.15 3.18
CA SER A 360 -27.00 36.46 3.75
C SER A 360 -25.64 36.40 4.46
N ALA A 361 -25.39 35.35 5.23
CA ALA A 361 -24.11 35.13 5.88
C ALA A 361 -22.99 34.85 4.87
N ARG A 362 -23.27 34.07 3.81
CA ARG A 362 -22.32 33.83 2.71
C ARG A 362 -21.89 35.14 2.06
N THR A 363 -22.82 36.05 1.74
CA THR A 363 -22.50 37.34 1.14
C THR A 363 -21.54 38.17 2.01
N LYS A 364 -21.77 38.19 3.33
CA LYS A 364 -20.88 38.86 4.29
C LYS A 364 -19.49 38.21 4.33
N ILE A 365 -19.42 36.88 4.40
CA ILE A 365 -18.14 36.15 4.37
C ILE A 365 -17.37 36.45 3.11
N HIS A 366 -18.02 36.44 1.93
CA HIS A 366 -17.35 36.75 0.66
C HIS A 366 -16.78 38.18 0.64
N ALA A 367 -17.56 39.17 1.09
CA ALA A 367 -17.10 40.57 1.15
C ALA A 367 -15.87 40.73 2.09
N GLN A 368 -15.90 40.08 3.26
CA GLN A 368 -14.78 40.11 4.20
C GLN A 368 -13.55 39.36 3.69
N LEU A 369 -13.75 38.33 2.88
CA LEU A 369 -12.68 37.56 2.27
C LEU A 369 -11.99 38.38 1.15
N GLU A 370 -12.78 39.02 0.28
CA GLU A 370 -12.27 39.88 -0.80
C GLU A 370 -11.60 41.17 -0.28
N SER A 371 -12.09 41.75 0.82
CA SER A 371 -11.45 42.90 1.48
C SER A 371 -10.15 42.52 2.19
N GLY A 372 -9.96 41.25 2.55
CA GLY A 372 -8.83 40.75 3.34
C GLY A 372 -9.02 40.94 4.85
N GLU A 373 -10.22 41.33 5.30
CA GLU A 373 -10.56 41.40 6.71
C GLU A 373 -10.63 40.04 7.37
N LEU A 374 -11.06 39.03 6.64
CA LEU A 374 -11.10 37.65 7.07
C LEU A 374 -9.76 36.98 6.83
N HIS A 375 -9.14 36.43 7.91
CA HIS A 375 -7.81 35.83 7.84
C HIS A 375 -7.85 34.34 7.52
N ILE A 376 -8.80 33.59 8.12
CA ILE A 376 -8.94 32.14 7.96
C ILE A 376 -10.36 31.79 7.53
N LEU A 377 -10.49 31.00 6.47
CA LEU A 377 -11.76 30.44 6.05
C LEU A 377 -11.72 28.90 6.18
N ILE A 378 -12.63 28.35 6.99
CA ILE A 378 -12.77 26.90 7.19
C ILE A 378 -14.05 26.45 6.51
N GLY A 379 -14.05 25.25 5.89
CA GLY A 379 -15.27 24.72 5.27
C GLY A 379 -15.08 23.42 4.53
N THR A 380 -16.06 23.11 3.70
CA THR A 380 -16.05 21.91 2.84
C THR A 380 -15.66 22.28 1.40
N HIS A 381 -16.05 21.48 0.43
CA HIS A 381 -15.86 21.78 -1.00
C HIS A 381 -16.41 23.17 -1.43
N ALA A 382 -17.24 23.79 -0.63
CA ALA A 382 -17.71 25.17 -0.88
C ALA A 382 -16.56 26.18 -1.01
N LEU A 383 -15.40 25.94 -0.39
CA LEU A 383 -14.21 26.82 -0.44
C LEU A 383 -13.60 26.96 -1.84
N ILE A 384 -13.78 25.95 -2.69
CA ILE A 384 -13.22 25.88 -4.04
C ILE A 384 -14.20 26.38 -5.13
N GLU A 385 -15.44 26.76 -4.76
CA GLU A 385 -16.39 27.33 -5.70
C GLU A 385 -15.83 28.62 -6.33
N ASP A 386 -16.12 28.87 -7.61
CA ASP A 386 -15.59 30.04 -8.34
C ASP A 386 -16.03 31.39 -7.76
N LYS A 387 -17.18 31.38 -7.06
CA LYS A 387 -17.71 32.57 -6.36
C LYS A 387 -16.92 32.98 -5.13
N VAL A 388 -16.11 32.06 -4.56
CA VAL A 388 -15.27 32.34 -3.39
C VAL A 388 -13.95 32.93 -3.86
N LYS A 389 -13.81 34.23 -3.67
CA LYS A 389 -12.62 34.98 -4.06
C LYS A 389 -11.86 35.43 -2.81
N TYR A 390 -10.58 35.11 -2.77
CA TYR A 390 -9.66 35.57 -1.73
C TYR A 390 -8.95 36.83 -2.19
N LYS A 391 -8.65 37.73 -1.27
CA LYS A 391 -7.76 38.88 -1.57
C LYS A 391 -6.34 38.39 -1.84
N ASN A 392 -5.83 37.48 -0.99
CA ASN A 392 -4.45 37.01 -1.06
C ASN A 392 -4.29 35.64 -0.38
N LEU A 393 -4.81 34.56 -0.99
CA LEU A 393 -4.68 33.21 -0.44
C LEU A 393 -3.23 32.73 -0.55
N GLY A 394 -2.54 32.49 0.57
CA GLY A 394 -1.16 32.00 0.60
C GLY A 394 -1.02 30.56 1.08
N LEU A 395 -1.98 30.03 1.86
CA LEU A 395 -1.93 28.67 2.39
C LEU A 395 -3.29 27.98 2.27
N ALA A 396 -3.30 26.78 1.70
CA ALA A 396 -4.45 25.89 1.68
C ALA A 396 -4.13 24.62 2.46
N ILE A 397 -4.96 24.29 3.44
CA ILE A 397 -4.86 23.07 4.22
C ILE A 397 -6.01 22.14 3.84
N ILE A 398 -5.70 20.87 3.60
CA ILE A 398 -6.68 19.85 3.19
C ILE A 398 -6.62 18.72 4.21
N ASP A 399 -7.71 18.49 4.92
CA ASP A 399 -7.81 17.38 5.87
C ASP A 399 -8.43 16.15 5.20
N GLU A 400 -7.88 14.96 5.49
CA GLU A 400 -8.31 13.66 4.94
C GLU A 400 -8.34 13.60 3.40
N GLN A 401 -7.17 13.78 2.78
CA GLN A 401 -6.95 13.87 1.33
C GLN A 401 -7.67 12.79 0.50
N HIS A 402 -7.74 11.56 0.99
CA HIS A 402 -8.31 10.42 0.26
C HIS A 402 -9.79 10.61 -0.14
N ARG A 403 -10.46 11.62 0.42
CA ARG A 403 -11.86 11.98 0.13
C ARG A 403 -12.00 13.10 -0.91
N PHE A 404 -10.88 13.66 -1.40
CA PHE A 404 -10.88 14.73 -2.41
C PHE A 404 -10.17 14.31 -3.68
N GLY A 405 -10.83 14.50 -4.84
CA GLY A 405 -10.24 14.22 -6.15
C GLY A 405 -9.14 15.20 -6.55
N VAL A 406 -8.22 14.77 -7.43
CA VAL A 406 -7.11 15.58 -7.97
C VAL A 406 -7.63 16.88 -8.61
N ALA A 407 -8.74 16.80 -9.37
CA ALA A 407 -9.35 17.95 -10.03
C ALA A 407 -9.87 19.02 -9.04
N GLN A 408 -10.30 18.61 -7.85
CA GLN A 408 -10.77 19.54 -6.81
C GLN A 408 -9.59 20.31 -6.20
N ARG A 409 -8.44 19.65 -6.00
CA ARG A 409 -7.21 20.30 -5.51
C ARG A 409 -6.66 21.29 -6.51
N ALA A 410 -6.69 20.96 -7.80
CA ALA A 410 -6.23 21.86 -8.86
C ALA A 410 -6.97 23.20 -8.88
N LYS A 411 -8.25 23.25 -8.48
CA LYS A 411 -8.99 24.52 -8.39
C LYS A 411 -8.43 25.48 -7.34
N LEU A 412 -7.79 24.99 -6.28
CA LEU A 412 -7.12 25.87 -5.29
C LEU A 412 -5.93 26.63 -5.89
N TRP A 413 -5.23 26.04 -6.87
CA TRP A 413 -4.06 26.66 -7.50
C TRP A 413 -4.40 27.93 -8.26
N HIS A 414 -5.64 28.09 -8.71
CA HIS A 414 -6.11 29.26 -9.47
C HIS A 414 -6.75 30.33 -8.61
N LYS A 415 -6.70 30.20 -7.27
CA LYS A 415 -7.33 31.15 -6.33
C LYS A 415 -6.45 32.39 -6.03
N ASN A 416 -5.21 32.41 -6.53
CA ASN A 416 -4.31 33.58 -6.43
C ASN A 416 -3.42 33.66 -7.69
N THR A 417 -2.65 34.73 -7.83
CA THR A 417 -1.70 34.97 -8.94
C THR A 417 -0.57 33.94 -9.00
N LEU A 418 -0.05 33.55 -7.83
CA LEU A 418 0.78 32.36 -7.67
C LEU A 418 -0.02 31.30 -6.88
N PRO A 419 0.22 30.01 -7.13
CA PRO A 419 -0.48 28.96 -6.38
C PRO A 419 -0.13 29.05 -4.89
N PRO A 420 -1.13 28.91 -4.00
CA PRO A 420 -0.90 28.89 -2.56
C PRO A 420 -0.06 27.66 -2.16
N HIS A 421 0.64 27.75 -1.05
CA HIS A 421 1.22 26.57 -0.39
C HIS A 421 0.11 25.58 -0.02
N VAL A 422 0.38 24.29 -0.16
CA VAL A 422 -0.59 23.24 0.13
C VAL A 422 -0.04 22.32 1.22
N LEU A 423 -0.79 22.20 2.31
CA LEU A 423 -0.55 21.24 3.38
C LEU A 423 -1.70 20.25 3.41
N VAL A 424 -1.40 19.01 3.09
CA VAL A 424 -2.38 17.93 3.14
C VAL A 424 -2.19 17.16 4.44
N MET A 425 -3.27 16.89 5.16
CA MET A 425 -3.24 16.12 6.41
C MET A 425 -3.96 14.79 6.22
N THR A 426 -3.46 13.74 6.88
CA THR A 426 -4.16 12.46 6.99
C THR A 426 -3.98 11.83 8.35
N ALA A 427 -5.05 11.26 8.89
CA ALA A 427 -5.02 10.46 10.10
C ALA A 427 -4.86 8.96 9.82
N THR A 428 -4.90 8.55 8.55
CA THR A 428 -4.54 7.19 8.16
C THR A 428 -3.03 7.10 8.06
N PRO A 429 -2.35 6.37 8.94
CA PRO A 429 -0.94 6.11 8.75
C PRO A 429 -0.75 5.29 7.46
N ILE A 430 0.05 5.81 6.55
CA ILE A 430 0.52 5.09 5.37
C ILE A 430 1.99 4.80 5.63
N PRO A 431 2.48 3.58 5.41
CA PRO A 431 3.91 3.30 5.56
C PRO A 431 4.73 4.38 4.87
N ARG A 432 5.70 4.98 5.57
CA ARG A 432 6.46 6.16 5.11
C ARG A 432 7.04 5.96 3.70
N THR A 433 7.58 4.78 3.44
CA THR A 433 8.16 4.42 2.15
C THR A 433 7.12 4.33 1.04
N LEU A 434 5.94 3.79 1.35
CA LEU A 434 4.84 3.73 0.41
C LEU A 434 4.29 5.13 0.11
N ALA A 435 4.13 5.97 1.13
CA ALA A 435 3.72 7.37 0.95
C ALA A 435 4.66 8.13 0.02
N MET A 436 5.98 7.99 0.22
CA MET A 436 7.01 8.60 -0.62
C MET A 436 7.05 8.06 -2.05
N SER A 437 6.54 6.85 -2.28
CA SER A 437 6.50 6.22 -3.60
C SER A 437 5.19 6.47 -4.35
N LEU A 438 4.09 6.65 -3.62
CA LEU A 438 2.76 6.90 -4.21
C LEU A 438 2.50 8.39 -4.46
N TYR A 439 2.94 9.25 -3.54
CA TYR A 439 2.74 10.69 -3.59
C TYR A 439 4.05 11.39 -3.93
N GLY A 440 4.67 10.99 -5.05
CA GLY A 440 5.99 11.48 -5.46
C GLY A 440 6.08 13.00 -5.72
N ASP A 441 4.94 13.66 -5.84
CA ASP A 441 4.79 15.13 -5.95
C ASP A 441 4.67 15.81 -4.58
N LEU A 442 4.49 15.05 -3.48
CA LEU A 442 4.39 15.58 -2.13
C LEU A 442 5.66 15.33 -1.32
N ASP A 443 6.13 16.35 -0.62
CA ASP A 443 7.07 16.14 0.49
C ASP A 443 6.31 15.54 1.68
N VAL A 444 6.92 14.62 2.41
CA VAL A 444 6.24 13.90 3.49
C VAL A 444 6.85 14.26 4.84
N SER A 445 6.01 14.74 5.75
CA SER A 445 6.32 14.91 7.17
C SER A 445 5.51 13.95 8.03
N VAL A 446 6.12 13.38 9.05
CA VAL A 446 5.49 12.40 9.93
C VAL A 446 5.58 12.86 11.38
N ILE A 447 4.44 12.87 12.08
CA ILE A 447 4.39 13.01 13.53
C ILE A 447 4.28 11.59 14.11
N ASP A 448 5.42 11.08 14.53
CA ASP A 448 5.63 9.73 15.08
C ASP A 448 5.66 9.69 16.61
N GLU A 449 5.24 10.77 17.25
CA GLU A 449 5.12 10.88 18.71
C GLU A 449 3.69 11.29 19.09
N LEU A 450 3.22 10.74 20.19
CA LEU A 450 1.94 11.18 20.81
C LEU A 450 2.20 12.33 21.79
N PRO A 451 1.26 13.27 21.93
CA PRO A 451 1.36 14.33 22.92
C PRO A 451 1.50 13.78 24.34
N PRO A 452 2.26 14.45 25.22
CA PRO A 452 2.45 14.02 26.61
C PRO A 452 1.10 14.00 27.36
N GLY A 453 0.96 13.06 28.30
CA GLY A 453 -0.24 12.89 29.11
C GLY A 453 -1.34 12.02 28.50
N ARG A 454 -1.23 11.61 27.26
CA ARG A 454 -2.20 10.70 26.62
C ARG A 454 -1.98 9.26 27.08
N LYS A 455 -3.01 8.63 27.65
CA LYS A 455 -2.98 7.23 28.05
C LYS A 455 -3.18 6.32 26.84
N LEU A 456 -2.40 5.23 26.75
CA LEU A 456 -2.61 4.21 25.72
C LEU A 456 -3.97 3.54 25.89
N ILE A 457 -4.66 3.33 24.76
CA ILE A 457 -5.96 2.67 24.73
C ILE A 457 -5.76 1.17 24.96
N LYS A 458 -6.34 0.60 26.00
CA LYS A 458 -6.29 -0.84 26.26
C LYS A 458 -7.18 -1.57 25.26
N THR A 459 -6.55 -2.24 24.31
CA THR A 459 -7.25 -3.02 23.29
C THR A 459 -7.31 -4.50 23.67
N VAL A 460 -8.50 -5.09 23.63
CA VAL A 460 -8.71 -6.51 23.95
C VAL A 460 -9.60 -7.18 22.91
N HIS A 461 -9.31 -8.44 22.61
CA HIS A 461 -10.15 -9.29 21.76
C HIS A 461 -11.01 -10.19 22.65
N ARG A 462 -12.30 -10.35 22.31
CA ARG A 462 -13.27 -11.19 23.00
C ARG A 462 -14.16 -11.90 21.99
N PHE A 463 -14.45 -13.18 22.27
CA PHE A 463 -15.44 -13.95 21.52
C PHE A 463 -16.85 -13.66 22.03
N ASP A 464 -17.86 -13.85 21.17
CA ASP A 464 -19.30 -13.65 21.52
C ASP A 464 -19.74 -14.35 22.81
N GLY A 465 -19.17 -15.49 23.15
CA GLY A 465 -19.43 -16.18 24.42
C GLY A 465 -19.09 -15.34 25.66
N ASN A 466 -18.32 -14.26 25.53
CA ASN A 466 -18.00 -13.35 26.63
C ASN A 466 -18.91 -12.09 26.68
N ARG A 467 -19.95 -11.99 25.85
CA ARG A 467 -20.82 -10.83 25.69
C ARG A 467 -21.40 -10.31 27.04
N LEU A 468 -21.85 -11.22 27.89
CA LEU A 468 -22.37 -10.83 29.22
C LEU A 468 -21.32 -10.18 30.13
N LYS A 469 -20.04 -10.58 30.02
CA LYS A 469 -18.95 -9.93 30.77
C LYS A 469 -18.66 -8.54 30.19
N VAL A 470 -18.75 -8.37 28.88
CA VAL A 470 -18.61 -7.06 28.23
C VAL A 470 -19.75 -6.14 28.63
N PHE A 471 -20.99 -6.62 28.65
CA PHE A 471 -22.15 -5.81 29.09
C PHE A 471 -22.06 -5.38 30.57
N ARG A 472 -21.52 -6.25 31.43
CA ARG A 472 -21.22 -5.86 32.84
C ARG A 472 -20.20 -4.73 32.85
N PHE A 473 -19.11 -4.87 32.14
CA PHE A 473 -18.07 -3.82 32.03
C PHE A 473 -18.65 -2.49 31.51
N ILE A 474 -19.53 -2.52 30.52
CA ILE A 474 -20.21 -1.32 30.00
C ILE A 474 -21.03 -0.65 31.16
N ARG A 475 -21.77 -1.45 31.93
CA ARG A 475 -22.56 -0.88 33.06
C ARG A 475 -21.65 -0.22 34.09
N ASP A 476 -20.51 -0.82 34.39
CA ASP A 476 -19.55 -0.29 35.35
C ASP A 476 -18.94 1.04 34.83
N GLU A 477 -18.60 1.12 33.53
CA GLU A 477 -18.07 2.36 32.93
C GLU A 477 -19.14 3.47 32.88
N ILE A 478 -20.39 3.14 32.52
CA ILE A 478 -21.50 4.12 32.55
C ILE A 478 -21.79 4.61 33.97
N ALA A 479 -21.67 3.73 34.95
CA ALA A 479 -21.85 4.13 36.38
C ALA A 479 -20.77 5.11 36.83
N LEU A 480 -19.60 5.11 36.20
CA LEU A 480 -18.54 6.11 36.40
C LEU A 480 -18.78 7.41 35.58
N GLY A 481 -19.93 7.54 34.93
CA GLY A 481 -20.31 8.71 34.11
C GLY A 481 -19.71 8.71 32.70
N ARG A 482 -19.16 7.59 32.21
CA ARG A 482 -18.49 7.49 30.90
C ARG A 482 -19.47 7.07 29.81
N GLN A 483 -19.12 7.37 28.57
CA GLN A 483 -19.91 7.02 27.41
C GLN A 483 -19.24 5.94 26.55
N VAL A 484 -20.06 5.21 25.80
CA VAL A 484 -19.67 4.00 25.07
C VAL A 484 -20.12 4.08 23.61
N TYR A 485 -19.19 3.79 22.69
CA TYR A 485 -19.50 3.53 21.29
C TYR A 485 -19.65 2.03 21.05
N VAL A 486 -20.66 1.62 20.29
CA VAL A 486 -20.83 0.26 19.75
C VAL A 486 -20.98 0.35 18.25
N VAL A 487 -20.03 -0.22 17.52
CA VAL A 487 -19.91 -0.08 16.06
C VAL A 487 -20.11 -1.43 15.38
N TYR A 488 -21.04 -1.46 14.43
CA TYR A 488 -21.33 -2.60 13.56
C TYR A 488 -20.71 -2.42 12.17
N PRO A 489 -20.24 -3.51 11.51
CA PRO A 489 -19.70 -3.42 10.16
C PRO A 489 -20.79 -3.13 9.12
N LEU A 490 -20.42 -2.47 8.02
CA LEU A 490 -21.24 -2.43 6.81
C LEU A 490 -20.98 -3.71 6.00
N ILE A 491 -22.06 -4.34 5.52
CA ILE A 491 -21.98 -5.49 4.62
C ILE A 491 -22.13 -4.95 3.19
N GLN A 492 -21.08 -4.98 2.39
CA GLN A 492 -21.03 -4.37 1.04
C GLN A 492 -22.08 -4.91 0.05
N GLU A 493 -22.75 -6.01 0.34
CA GLU A 493 -23.65 -6.68 -0.58
C GLU A 493 -25.10 -6.17 -0.56
N SER A 494 -25.54 -5.46 0.51
CA SER A 494 -26.91 -4.92 0.58
C SER A 494 -27.08 -3.93 1.74
N GLU A 495 -27.39 -2.67 1.43
CA GLU A 495 -27.75 -1.65 2.42
C GLU A 495 -28.93 -2.06 3.33
N ALA A 496 -29.82 -2.92 2.85
CA ALA A 496 -30.93 -3.44 3.62
C ALA A 496 -30.51 -4.47 4.69
N LEU A 497 -29.48 -5.28 4.42
CA LEU A 497 -28.89 -6.23 5.38
C LEU A 497 -28.11 -5.50 6.47
N ASP A 498 -27.35 -4.48 6.09
CA ASP A 498 -26.59 -3.63 7.03
C ASP A 498 -27.52 -2.96 8.06
N TYR A 499 -28.64 -2.45 7.58
CA TYR A 499 -29.65 -1.84 8.46
C TYR A 499 -30.28 -2.88 9.41
N LYS A 500 -30.58 -4.07 8.92
CA LYS A 500 -31.13 -5.16 9.72
C LYS A 500 -30.17 -5.61 10.82
N ASP A 501 -28.90 -5.88 10.46
CA ASP A 501 -27.87 -6.29 11.43
C ASP A 501 -27.65 -5.23 12.51
N LEU A 502 -27.67 -3.94 12.13
CA LEU A 502 -27.61 -2.83 13.06
C LEU A 502 -28.81 -2.80 14.01
N MET A 503 -30.03 -2.97 13.48
CA MET A 503 -31.25 -2.93 14.27
C MET A 503 -31.37 -4.13 15.21
N ASP A 504 -31.02 -5.33 14.76
CA ASP A 504 -30.94 -6.53 15.62
C ASP A 504 -29.93 -6.32 16.76
N GLY A 505 -28.80 -5.71 16.44
CA GLY A 505 -27.78 -5.32 17.43
C GLY A 505 -28.27 -4.26 18.42
N TYR A 506 -28.94 -3.23 17.91
CA TYR A 506 -29.57 -2.18 18.72
C TYR A 506 -30.62 -2.76 19.67
N GLU A 507 -31.52 -3.63 19.21
CA GLU A 507 -32.51 -4.30 20.03
C GLU A 507 -31.88 -5.17 21.13
N SER A 508 -30.80 -5.86 20.80
CA SER A 508 -30.02 -6.64 21.78
C SER A 508 -29.48 -5.75 22.89
N ILE A 509 -28.90 -4.59 22.54
CA ILE A 509 -28.36 -3.63 23.52
C ILE A 509 -29.47 -2.98 24.29
N ALA A 510 -30.57 -2.55 23.66
CA ALA A 510 -31.71 -1.92 24.32
C ALA A 510 -32.39 -2.82 25.35
N ARG A 511 -32.38 -4.15 25.10
CA ARG A 511 -32.91 -5.15 26.05
C ARG A 511 -32.06 -5.24 27.32
N ASP A 512 -30.73 -5.14 27.18
CA ASP A 512 -29.81 -5.18 28.34
C ASP A 512 -29.60 -3.83 29.00
N PHE A 513 -29.87 -2.73 28.29
CA PHE A 513 -29.76 -1.34 28.75
C PHE A 513 -31.09 -0.59 28.59
N PRO A 514 -32.14 -0.98 29.33
CA PRO A 514 -33.50 -0.44 29.12
C PRO A 514 -33.63 1.01 29.60
N PRO A 515 -34.46 1.83 28.92
CA PRO A 515 -34.87 3.14 29.40
C PRO A 515 -35.79 3.00 30.64
N PRO A 516 -35.89 4.00 31.52
CA PRO A 516 -35.24 5.32 31.44
C PRO A 516 -33.81 5.35 31.99
N LYS A 517 -33.33 4.24 32.56
CA LYS A 517 -32.01 4.18 33.22
C LYS A 517 -30.86 4.42 32.24
N PHE A 518 -31.01 3.94 31.04
CA PHE A 518 -30.01 4.11 29.97
C PHE A 518 -30.67 4.73 28.73
N GLN A 519 -29.99 5.68 28.13
CA GLN A 519 -30.39 6.31 26.88
C GLN A 519 -29.42 5.93 25.77
N ILE A 520 -29.93 5.54 24.61
CA ILE A 520 -29.14 5.05 23.48
C ILE A 520 -29.41 5.94 22.26
N SER A 521 -28.35 6.48 21.66
CA SER A 521 -28.39 7.10 20.33
C SER A 521 -28.08 6.06 19.26
N ILE A 522 -28.70 6.20 18.08
CA ILE A 522 -28.42 5.37 16.91
C ILE A 522 -28.03 6.26 15.75
N VAL A 523 -26.94 5.90 15.02
CA VAL A 523 -26.47 6.64 13.86
C VAL A 523 -26.06 5.69 12.74
N HIS A 524 -26.67 5.83 11.56
CA HIS A 524 -26.36 4.99 10.40
C HIS A 524 -26.43 5.74 9.06
N GLY A 525 -25.95 5.11 7.98
CA GLY A 525 -25.81 5.71 6.66
C GLY A 525 -27.12 6.27 6.07
N GLN A 526 -28.24 5.59 6.29
CA GLN A 526 -29.54 5.93 5.71
C GLN A 526 -30.28 7.07 6.41
N MET A 527 -29.81 7.52 7.59
CA MET A 527 -30.44 8.67 8.26
C MET A 527 -30.23 9.95 7.47
N LYS A 528 -31.23 10.84 7.53
CA LYS A 528 -31.07 12.21 7.02
C LYS A 528 -29.97 12.95 7.78
N PRO A 529 -29.22 13.85 7.14
CA PRO A 529 -28.15 14.59 7.83
C PRO A 529 -28.59 15.27 9.12
N ALA A 530 -29.75 15.93 9.12
CA ALA A 530 -30.30 16.60 10.29
C ALA A 530 -30.57 15.65 11.47
N ASP A 531 -31.09 14.45 11.19
CA ASP A 531 -31.36 13.45 12.24
C ASP A 531 -30.06 12.88 12.81
N LYS A 532 -29.03 12.71 11.95
CA LYS A 532 -27.69 12.33 12.40
C LYS A 532 -27.11 13.37 13.35
N ASP A 533 -27.21 14.64 12.98
CA ASP A 533 -26.69 15.76 13.78
C ASP A 533 -27.39 15.81 15.16
N ILE A 534 -28.69 15.60 15.20
CA ILE A 534 -29.46 15.57 16.46
C ILE A 534 -28.98 14.43 17.38
N GLU A 535 -28.87 13.21 16.87
CA GLU A 535 -28.43 12.06 17.67
C GLU A 535 -26.97 12.19 18.13
N MET A 536 -26.10 12.75 17.27
CA MET A 536 -24.72 13.07 17.62
C MET A 536 -24.63 14.14 18.71
N ASP A 537 -25.43 15.22 18.61
CA ASP A 537 -25.47 16.29 19.60
C ASP A 537 -25.96 15.79 20.97
N ARG A 538 -26.97 14.92 21.00
CA ARG A 538 -27.45 14.27 22.25
C ARG A 538 -26.33 13.48 22.92
N PHE A 539 -25.52 12.75 22.12
CA PHE A 539 -24.40 12.00 22.66
C PHE A 539 -23.28 12.92 23.14
N VAL A 540 -22.94 13.96 22.39
CA VAL A 540 -21.92 14.96 22.78
C VAL A 540 -22.27 15.66 24.09
N ARG A 541 -23.59 15.98 24.30
CA ARG A 541 -24.08 16.61 25.55
C ARG A 541 -24.19 15.64 26.72
N GLY A 542 -23.92 14.34 26.49
CA GLY A 542 -24.04 13.31 27.53
C GLY A 542 -25.50 12.91 27.87
N GLU A 543 -26.48 13.33 27.06
CA GLU A 543 -27.87 12.93 27.20
C GLU A 543 -28.07 11.43 26.96
N THR A 544 -27.22 10.83 26.12
CA THR A 544 -27.20 9.41 25.87
C THR A 544 -25.85 8.81 26.26
N GLN A 545 -25.86 7.63 26.89
CA GLN A 545 -24.68 6.96 27.43
C GLN A 545 -24.07 6.00 26.44
N ILE A 546 -24.89 5.47 25.52
CA ILE A 546 -24.44 4.50 24.50
C ILE A 546 -24.80 5.07 23.12
N MET A 547 -23.84 5.01 22.22
CA MET A 547 -24.09 5.26 20.79
C MET A 547 -23.87 3.99 19.99
N VAL A 548 -24.94 3.54 19.34
CA VAL A 548 -24.91 2.41 18.40
C VAL A 548 -24.81 2.95 16.98
N ALA A 549 -23.81 2.51 16.21
CA ALA A 549 -23.63 3.05 14.89
C ALA A 549 -22.99 2.06 13.91
N THR A 550 -23.11 2.37 12.62
CA THR A 550 -22.28 1.77 11.57
C THR A 550 -20.98 2.55 11.44
N THR A 551 -20.13 2.20 10.45
CA THR A 551 -18.83 2.83 10.16
C THR A 551 -18.88 4.35 9.90
N VAL A 552 -20.07 4.96 9.83
CA VAL A 552 -20.24 6.42 9.68
C VAL A 552 -19.51 7.23 10.76
N ILE A 553 -19.24 6.63 11.94
CA ILE A 553 -18.45 7.27 13.01
C ILE A 553 -16.95 7.40 12.67
N GLU A 554 -16.47 6.82 11.58
CA GLU A 554 -15.07 7.01 11.15
C GLU A 554 -14.70 8.49 10.98
N VAL A 555 -15.71 9.36 10.81
CA VAL A 555 -15.50 10.77 10.50
C VAL A 555 -15.88 11.68 11.67
N GLY A 556 -14.87 12.14 12.39
CA GLY A 556 -14.77 13.52 12.88
C GLY A 556 -15.33 13.88 14.24
N VAL A 557 -16.18 13.12 14.94
CA VAL A 557 -16.74 13.62 16.20
C VAL A 557 -15.82 13.38 17.40
N ASN A 558 -15.50 14.46 18.10
CA ASN A 558 -14.72 14.43 19.34
C ASN A 558 -15.64 14.42 20.55
N VAL A 559 -15.70 13.31 21.27
CA VAL A 559 -16.41 13.19 22.53
C VAL A 559 -15.43 12.76 23.63
N PRO A 560 -14.87 13.73 24.39
CA PRO A 560 -13.82 13.44 25.37
C PRO A 560 -14.25 12.43 26.44
N ASN A 561 -15.55 12.40 26.77
CA ASN A 561 -16.13 11.51 27.77
C ASN A 561 -16.36 10.07 27.26
N ALA A 562 -16.32 9.84 25.95
CA ALA A 562 -16.43 8.50 25.39
C ALA A 562 -15.11 7.73 25.56
N SER A 563 -15.06 6.84 26.54
CA SER A 563 -13.87 6.08 26.92
C SER A 563 -13.88 4.62 26.47
N VAL A 564 -15.02 4.10 26.00
CA VAL A 564 -15.15 2.70 25.57
C VAL A 564 -15.60 2.62 24.11
N MET A 565 -14.84 1.87 23.32
CA MET A 565 -15.18 1.51 21.94
C MET A 565 -15.39 0.00 21.85
N ILE A 566 -16.55 -0.43 21.41
CA ILE A 566 -16.86 -1.83 21.11
C ILE A 566 -17.05 -1.96 19.62
N ILE A 567 -16.32 -2.87 19.01
CA ILE A 567 -16.40 -3.14 17.57
C ILE A 567 -16.94 -4.56 17.40
N GLU A 568 -18.16 -4.67 16.95
CA GLU A 568 -18.87 -5.92 16.68
C GLU A 568 -18.41 -6.52 15.35
N SER A 569 -18.31 -7.85 15.29
CA SER A 569 -17.80 -8.58 14.14
C SER A 569 -16.49 -7.98 13.61
N ALA A 570 -15.54 -7.73 14.51
CA ALA A 570 -14.29 -7.03 14.21
C ALA A 570 -13.45 -7.71 13.13
N GLU A 571 -13.65 -9.00 12.88
CA GLU A 571 -13.01 -9.76 11.80
C GLU A 571 -13.39 -9.26 10.39
N ARG A 572 -14.49 -8.54 10.25
CA ARG A 572 -14.97 -7.99 8.97
C ARG A 572 -14.34 -6.64 8.62
N PHE A 573 -13.69 -5.98 9.57
CA PHE A 573 -13.04 -4.69 9.36
C PHE A 573 -11.60 -4.83 8.85
N GLY A 574 -11.17 -3.87 8.05
CA GLY A 574 -9.76 -3.66 7.74
C GLY A 574 -8.98 -3.10 8.93
N LEU A 575 -7.65 -3.34 8.98
CA LEU A 575 -6.79 -2.85 10.05
C LEU A 575 -6.83 -1.32 10.20
N SER A 576 -6.80 -0.60 9.08
CA SER A 576 -6.89 0.86 9.06
C SER A 576 -8.21 1.36 9.66
N GLN A 577 -9.34 0.68 9.37
CA GLN A 577 -10.64 1.02 9.94
C GLN A 577 -10.69 0.75 11.45
N LEU A 578 -10.22 -0.43 11.88
CA LEU A 578 -10.14 -0.76 13.30
C LEU A 578 -9.30 0.26 14.08
N HIS A 579 -8.18 0.69 13.50
CA HIS A 579 -7.31 1.69 14.10
C HIS A 579 -7.97 3.07 14.18
N GLN A 580 -8.67 3.51 13.13
CA GLN A 580 -9.42 4.77 13.13
C GLN A 580 -10.54 4.75 14.17
N LEU A 581 -11.31 3.66 14.26
CA LEU A 581 -12.35 3.48 15.27
C LEU A 581 -11.77 3.49 16.68
N ARG A 582 -10.68 2.76 16.93
CA ARG A 582 -9.96 2.81 18.21
C ARG A 582 -9.56 4.24 18.58
N GLY A 583 -9.08 5.03 17.63
CA GLY A 583 -8.68 6.42 17.84
C GLY A 583 -9.83 7.39 18.17
N ARG A 584 -11.10 6.95 18.09
CA ARG A 584 -12.25 7.78 18.50
C ARG A 584 -12.41 7.88 20.02
N VAL A 585 -11.83 6.98 20.77
CA VAL A 585 -11.71 7.06 22.23
C VAL A 585 -10.28 7.44 22.63
N GLY A 586 -10.04 7.68 23.92
CA GLY A 586 -8.70 8.06 24.41
C GLY A 586 -8.36 9.54 24.19
N ARG A 587 -9.36 10.40 24.10
CA ARG A 587 -9.18 11.86 23.95
C ARG A 587 -9.35 12.62 25.27
N GLY A 588 -9.86 11.96 26.29
CA GLY A 588 -9.93 12.47 27.67
C GLY A 588 -8.71 12.04 28.50
N ALA A 589 -8.65 12.54 29.75
CA ALA A 589 -7.59 12.19 30.71
C ALA A 589 -7.72 10.76 31.27
N GLU A 590 -8.89 10.13 31.08
CA GLU A 590 -9.22 8.83 31.66
C GLU A 590 -8.73 7.66 30.83
N GLN A 591 -8.58 6.49 31.46
CA GLN A 591 -8.23 5.26 30.75
C GLN A 591 -9.33 4.88 29.77
N SER A 592 -8.97 4.63 28.51
CA SER A 592 -9.91 4.21 27.47
C SER A 592 -9.65 2.77 27.03
N TYR A 593 -10.72 2.16 26.52
CA TYR A 593 -10.75 0.75 26.17
C TYR A 593 -11.31 0.55 24.75
N CYS A 594 -10.72 -0.39 24.01
CA CYS A 594 -11.23 -0.85 22.73
C CYS A 594 -11.44 -2.37 22.79
N ILE A 595 -12.68 -2.82 22.63
CA ILE A 595 -13.06 -4.22 22.73
C ILE A 595 -13.45 -4.71 21.33
N LEU A 596 -12.69 -5.66 20.80
CA LEU A 596 -12.92 -6.29 19.50
C LEU A 596 -13.75 -7.55 19.71
N MET A 597 -15.02 -7.56 19.30
CA MET A 597 -15.91 -8.71 19.40
C MET A 597 -15.90 -9.52 18.13
N THR A 598 -15.84 -10.85 18.22
CA THR A 598 -15.83 -11.76 17.06
C THR A 598 -16.56 -13.07 17.32
N GLY A 599 -16.97 -13.71 16.25
CA GLY A 599 -17.38 -15.12 16.29
C GLY A 599 -16.19 -16.06 16.51
N HIS A 600 -16.48 -17.35 16.76
CA HIS A 600 -15.45 -18.36 17.06
C HIS A 600 -14.61 -18.77 15.84
N LYS A 601 -15.14 -18.64 14.63
CA LYS A 601 -14.46 -19.04 13.40
C LYS A 601 -13.75 -17.83 12.77
N LEU A 602 -12.43 -17.81 12.84
CA LEU A 602 -11.61 -16.76 12.26
C LEU A 602 -10.70 -17.33 11.16
N SER A 603 -10.58 -16.59 10.06
CA SER A 603 -9.53 -16.87 9.06
C SER A 603 -8.15 -16.55 9.65
N ALA A 604 -7.08 -17.11 9.06
CA ALA A 604 -5.71 -16.83 9.48
C ALA A 604 -5.38 -15.31 9.39
N GLU A 605 -5.84 -14.66 8.33
CA GLU A 605 -5.67 -13.21 8.13
C GLU A 605 -6.41 -12.38 9.18
N ALA A 606 -7.69 -12.73 9.48
CA ALA A 606 -8.46 -12.05 10.51
C ALA A 606 -7.79 -12.18 11.88
N LYS A 607 -7.28 -13.38 12.20
CA LYS A 607 -6.54 -13.62 13.44
C LYS A 607 -5.30 -12.73 13.53
N THR A 608 -4.49 -12.67 12.47
CA THR A 608 -3.29 -11.80 12.42
C THR A 608 -3.65 -10.32 12.59
N ARG A 609 -4.75 -9.85 11.95
CA ARG A 609 -5.22 -8.46 12.11
C ARG A 609 -5.60 -8.14 13.56
N LEU A 610 -6.39 -9.00 14.18
CA LEU A 610 -6.85 -8.81 15.57
C LEU A 610 -5.69 -8.88 16.57
N GLU A 611 -4.78 -9.84 16.42
CA GLU A 611 -3.57 -9.96 17.25
C GLU A 611 -2.69 -8.72 17.12
N SER A 612 -2.53 -8.18 15.92
CA SER A 612 -1.78 -6.95 15.69
C SER A 612 -2.43 -5.75 16.37
N MET A 613 -3.76 -5.61 16.30
CA MET A 613 -4.51 -4.56 16.99
C MET A 613 -4.37 -4.61 18.52
N VAL A 614 -4.28 -5.81 19.09
CA VAL A 614 -4.09 -6.00 20.53
C VAL A 614 -2.65 -5.72 20.95
N ARG A 615 -1.68 -6.11 20.11
CA ARG A 615 -0.24 -6.03 20.39
C ARG A 615 0.29 -4.59 20.35
N THR A 616 -0.14 -3.79 19.36
CA THR A 616 0.42 -2.45 19.15
C THR A 616 -0.64 -1.37 19.09
N SER A 617 -0.26 -0.19 19.59
CA SER A 617 -1.04 1.05 19.42
C SER A 617 -0.51 1.93 18.30
N ASP A 618 0.66 1.61 17.74
CA ASP A 618 1.30 2.37 16.67
C ASP A 618 0.57 2.15 15.34
N GLY A 619 -0.03 3.22 14.83
CA GLY A 619 -0.74 3.19 13.55
C GLY A 619 0.16 2.91 12.34
N PHE A 620 1.44 3.30 12.38
CA PHE A 620 2.38 3.02 11.29
C PHE A 620 2.75 1.53 11.24
N GLU A 621 2.96 0.89 12.40
CA GLU A 621 3.17 -0.55 12.48
C GLU A 621 1.94 -1.32 11.98
N LEU A 622 0.73 -0.88 12.36
CA LEU A 622 -0.51 -1.48 11.86
C LEU A 622 -0.67 -1.32 10.35
N ALA A 623 -0.30 -0.16 9.80
CA ALA A 623 -0.33 0.07 8.36
C ALA A 623 0.66 -0.83 7.61
N GLU A 624 1.85 -1.11 8.17
CA GLU A 624 2.79 -2.07 7.60
C GLU A 624 2.24 -3.50 7.60
N VAL A 625 1.54 -3.90 8.67
CA VAL A 625 0.88 -5.21 8.74
C VAL A 625 -0.27 -5.30 7.73
N ASP A 626 -1.12 -4.26 7.64
CA ASP A 626 -2.22 -4.21 6.67
C ASP A 626 -1.70 -4.32 5.23
N LEU A 627 -0.61 -3.62 4.94
CA LEU A 627 0.06 -3.68 3.64
C LEU A 627 0.58 -5.09 3.31
N LYS A 628 1.17 -5.79 4.30
CA LYS A 628 1.65 -7.16 4.12
C LYS A 628 0.53 -8.16 3.89
N LEU A 629 -0.64 -7.98 4.53
CA LEU A 629 -1.77 -8.87 4.41
C LEU A 629 -2.55 -8.68 3.09
N ARG A 630 -2.78 -7.45 2.66
CA ARG A 630 -3.56 -7.15 1.45
C ARG A 630 -2.73 -7.15 0.17
N GLY A 631 -1.42 -6.90 0.27
CA GLY A 631 -0.58 -6.61 -0.87
C GLY A 631 -0.75 -5.18 -1.40
N PRO A 632 0.13 -4.74 -2.33
CA PRO A 632 0.13 -3.36 -2.84
C PRO A 632 -1.08 -3.02 -3.73
N GLY A 633 -1.75 -4.00 -4.33
CA GLY A 633 -2.84 -3.79 -5.30
C GLY A 633 -4.13 -3.23 -4.70
N ASP A 634 -4.52 -3.71 -3.53
CA ASP A 634 -5.79 -3.34 -2.90
C ASP A 634 -5.76 -1.96 -2.21
N LEU A 635 -4.57 -1.50 -1.80
CA LEU A 635 -4.40 -0.18 -1.16
C LEU A 635 -4.46 0.98 -2.17
N MET A 636 -4.19 0.70 -3.43
CA MET A 636 -4.12 1.71 -4.48
C MET A 636 -5.48 2.04 -5.11
N GLY A 637 -6.57 1.41 -4.69
CA GLY A 637 -7.91 1.61 -5.24
C GLY A 637 -7.87 1.66 -6.78
N THR A 638 -8.54 0.80 -7.45
CA THR A 638 -8.47 0.48 -8.89
C THR A 638 -8.60 1.64 -9.90
N GLN A 639 -8.61 2.92 -9.46
CA GLN A 639 -8.87 4.05 -10.36
C GLN A 639 -8.06 5.36 -10.13
N GLN A 640 -7.20 5.49 -9.12
CA GLN A 640 -6.60 6.82 -8.83
C GLN A 640 -5.07 6.94 -8.91
N SER A 641 -4.32 5.85 -9.05
CA SER A 641 -2.88 5.94 -9.26
C SER A 641 -2.46 4.90 -10.29
N GLY A 642 -1.77 5.33 -11.33
CA GLY A 642 -1.14 4.42 -12.27
C GLY A 642 -0.25 3.45 -11.49
N VAL A 643 -0.69 2.20 -11.38
CA VAL A 643 0.00 1.13 -10.68
C VAL A 643 1.45 1.11 -11.17
N LEU A 644 2.40 1.23 -10.24
CA LEU A 644 3.81 0.98 -10.52
C LEU A 644 3.92 -0.45 -11.05
N ASN A 645 4.04 -0.59 -12.35
CA ASN A 645 4.12 -1.90 -13.01
C ASN A 645 5.53 -2.47 -12.83
N LEU A 646 5.84 -2.83 -11.57
CA LEU A 646 7.13 -3.42 -11.21
C LEU A 646 7.21 -4.85 -11.74
N LYS A 647 8.37 -5.20 -12.31
CA LYS A 647 8.60 -6.49 -12.94
C LYS A 647 9.19 -7.54 -11.99
N ILE A 648 10.02 -7.10 -11.05
CA ILE A 648 10.73 -8.00 -10.12
C ILE A 648 10.63 -7.55 -8.67
N ALA A 649 10.58 -6.25 -8.41
CA ALA A 649 10.50 -5.73 -7.05
C ALA A 649 9.05 -5.72 -6.53
N ASP A 650 8.91 -5.90 -5.23
CA ASP A 650 7.66 -5.76 -4.49
C ASP A 650 7.86 -4.67 -3.43
N ILE A 651 7.13 -3.55 -3.56
CA ILE A 651 7.28 -2.40 -2.65
C ILE A 651 7.11 -2.78 -1.18
N VAL A 652 6.29 -3.78 -0.91
CA VAL A 652 6.00 -4.25 0.45
C VAL A 652 7.12 -5.12 1.00
N LYS A 653 7.48 -6.16 0.23
CA LYS A 653 8.47 -7.16 0.65
C LYS A 653 9.90 -6.60 0.59
N ASP A 654 10.15 -5.70 -0.35
CA ASP A 654 11.47 -5.14 -0.63
C ASP A 654 11.63 -3.72 -0.05
N ASN A 655 10.92 -3.41 1.05
CA ASN A 655 10.91 -2.09 1.69
C ASN A 655 12.32 -1.57 2.05
N ASP A 656 13.22 -2.43 2.52
CA ASP A 656 14.59 -2.00 2.86
C ASP A 656 15.43 -1.71 1.61
N ILE A 657 15.19 -2.46 0.53
CA ILE A 657 15.80 -2.15 -0.78
C ILE A 657 15.27 -0.81 -1.30
N LEU A 658 13.99 -0.54 -1.13
CA LEU A 658 13.36 0.73 -1.53
C LEU A 658 13.95 1.94 -0.76
N LYS A 659 14.14 1.82 0.56
CA LYS A 659 14.80 2.86 1.37
C LYS A 659 16.23 3.14 0.88
N THR A 660 16.98 2.07 0.62
CA THR A 660 18.34 2.16 0.10
C THR A 660 18.36 2.81 -1.29
N ALA A 661 17.49 2.37 -2.19
CA ALA A 661 17.36 2.91 -3.54
C ALA A 661 17.02 4.43 -3.52
N ARG A 662 16.10 4.85 -2.64
CA ARG A 662 15.75 6.25 -2.44
C ARG A 662 16.92 7.08 -1.92
N PHE A 663 17.64 6.57 -0.93
CA PHE A 663 18.80 7.25 -0.38
C PHE A 663 19.84 7.56 -1.46
N TYR A 664 20.21 6.56 -2.25
CA TYR A 664 21.20 6.76 -3.32
C TYR A 664 20.65 7.60 -4.50
N ALA A 665 19.37 7.50 -4.84
CA ALA A 665 18.77 8.36 -5.83
C ALA A 665 18.80 9.84 -5.39
N MET A 666 18.54 10.12 -4.11
CA MET A 666 18.67 11.47 -3.56
C MET A 666 20.11 11.96 -3.57
N GLN A 667 21.10 11.12 -3.22
CA GLN A 667 22.51 11.49 -3.27
C GLN A 667 22.96 11.84 -4.69
N VAL A 668 22.62 11.00 -5.67
CA VAL A 668 22.96 11.24 -7.08
C VAL A 668 22.37 12.55 -7.56
N LEU A 669 21.08 12.82 -7.29
CA LEU A 669 20.42 14.06 -7.75
C LEU A 669 20.85 15.30 -6.95
N LYS A 670 21.28 15.17 -5.70
CA LYS A 670 21.86 16.26 -4.92
C LYS A 670 23.21 16.70 -5.46
N GLU A 671 24.02 15.74 -5.91
CA GLU A 671 25.33 15.99 -6.47
C GLU A 671 25.25 16.42 -7.95
N ASP A 672 24.34 15.81 -8.71
CA ASP A 672 24.22 15.98 -10.16
C ASP A 672 22.73 15.95 -10.57
N ALA A 673 22.04 17.01 -10.33
CA ALA A 673 20.59 17.12 -10.57
C ALA A 673 20.20 16.88 -12.05
N ALA A 674 21.07 17.18 -12.99
CA ALA A 674 20.86 17.03 -14.43
C ALA A 674 21.51 15.79 -15.03
N LEU A 675 22.17 14.95 -14.22
CA LEU A 675 22.91 13.75 -14.63
C LEU A 675 23.95 14.06 -15.74
N GLN A 676 24.70 15.15 -15.57
CA GLN A 676 25.69 15.60 -16.56
C GLN A 676 27.12 15.09 -16.27
N MET A 677 27.41 14.62 -15.08
CA MET A 677 28.71 14.10 -14.71
C MET A 677 29.00 12.77 -15.40
N ASP A 678 30.22 12.60 -15.90
CA ASP A 678 30.64 11.37 -16.63
C ASP A 678 30.41 10.09 -15.83
N LYS A 679 30.63 10.12 -14.51
CA LYS A 679 30.38 8.99 -13.64
C LYS A 679 28.92 8.51 -13.64
N ASN A 680 27.98 9.40 -13.95
CA ASN A 680 26.53 9.14 -14.00
C ASN A 680 26.03 8.85 -15.42
N ALA A 681 26.92 8.78 -16.42
CA ALA A 681 26.53 8.52 -17.81
C ALA A 681 25.69 7.23 -17.98
N PRO A 682 25.98 6.09 -17.32
CA PRO A 682 25.13 4.90 -17.39
C PRO A 682 23.73 5.15 -16.86
N ILE A 683 23.63 5.91 -15.76
CA ILE A 683 22.33 6.27 -15.14
C ILE A 683 21.53 7.15 -16.10
N LYS A 684 22.16 8.19 -16.66
CA LYS A 684 21.53 9.12 -17.61
C LYS A 684 20.95 8.39 -18.83
N VAL A 685 21.76 7.56 -19.49
CA VAL A 685 21.32 6.82 -20.68
C VAL A 685 20.11 5.94 -20.38
N THR A 686 20.16 5.21 -19.27
CA THR A 686 19.05 4.34 -18.86
C THR A 686 17.79 5.15 -18.47
N TYR A 687 17.97 6.26 -17.75
CA TYR A 687 16.88 7.16 -17.35
C TYR A 687 16.18 7.77 -18.57
N GLU A 688 16.92 8.25 -19.57
CA GLU A 688 16.38 8.79 -20.81
C GLU A 688 15.63 7.72 -21.63
N GLN A 689 16.12 6.49 -21.67
CA GLN A 689 15.41 5.38 -22.31
C GLN A 689 14.09 5.07 -21.64
N LEU A 690 14.07 4.99 -20.30
CA LEU A 690 12.86 4.72 -19.52
C LEU A 690 11.81 5.83 -19.69
N THR A 691 12.24 7.08 -19.80
CA THR A 691 11.33 8.23 -19.97
C THR A 691 10.78 8.36 -21.38
N LYS A 692 11.53 7.99 -22.42
CA LYS A 692 11.09 8.05 -23.84
C LYS A 692 9.99 7.03 -24.17
N TYR A 693 10.04 5.84 -23.60
CA TYR A 693 9.15 4.73 -23.97
C TYR A 693 7.91 4.57 -23.09
N LYS A 694 7.76 5.37 -22.02
CA LYS A 694 6.62 5.27 -21.13
C LYS A 694 6.12 6.63 -20.66
N ASN A 695 5.09 7.15 -21.33
CA ASN A 695 4.14 8.12 -20.76
C ASN A 695 3.29 7.50 -19.60
N ILE A 696 3.88 6.58 -18.81
CA ILE A 696 3.18 5.87 -17.73
C ILE A 696 2.82 6.80 -16.58
N TRP A 697 3.45 7.97 -16.50
CA TRP A 697 3.36 8.87 -15.36
C TRP A 697 2.47 10.11 -15.57
N ASN A 698 1.81 10.23 -16.72
CA ASN A 698 0.81 11.28 -16.93
C ASN A 698 -0.50 11.06 -16.14
N TYR A 699 -0.60 9.94 -15.41
CA TYR A 699 -1.76 9.61 -14.57
C TYR A 699 -1.51 9.77 -13.07
N ILE A 700 -0.31 10.21 -12.66
CA ILE A 700 0.04 10.50 -11.26
C ILE A 700 0.21 12.02 -11.11
N SER A 701 -0.80 12.76 -11.46
CA SER A 701 -0.86 14.21 -11.19
C SER A 701 -2.15 14.52 -10.45
#